data_2f1bf332a176b9c9d91a90ce2fc7f10f
#
_entry.id   2f1bf332a176b9c9d91a90ce2fc7f10f
#
_cell.length_a   1.000
_cell.length_b   1.000
_cell.length_c   1.000
_cell.angle_alpha   90.00
_cell.angle_beta   90.00
_cell.angle_gamma   90.00
#
_symmetry.space_group_name_H-M   'P 1'
#
loop_
_entity.id
_entity.type
_entity.pdbx_description
1 polymer ?
#
loop_
_entity_poly.entity_id
_entity_poly.type
_entity_poly.pdbx_seq_one_letter_code
_entity_poly.pdbx_strand_id
1 'polypeptide(L)'
;MSGLPGRYLRLLKEIGEYGGDLVHMSDEGIRDLFHRARRSPRSFTPAYLLAAIREAARRSVGLHPFDVQILGAIAVIEGCIAEMKTGEGKTLVAAMSACFWAIRGMKTYVVTINDYLAHRDAEWMKPLFEMCSLGVGCITSQLPRFERRGEYSRDVIYCSNHELAFDYLRDNLALSTRQIVQGELEAAIIDEIDTVLIDEAQTPLIIAGIEEPRSGEMSRAKWIASEMMRIQSERVAKMLDEIESGRMGEEDLAFLIARLRRADPSNPRLLRVLAEQPRLSKKSSLLESKLRIERRGDLLEEGLLYVLEERTRSAWLTAEGDEFAAAHGVRFDRFSGGWRLYRSVVQLIRAFKLFRRDVDYIVRNGRVVVVDEFTGRTAPDKRFEGGLHPALECKENLPVRPDQRISARITYPALFKLFGRLAGLTGTASPNEEEFRKLYGLKVVKIPTNRPVIRAQLPDVTFKTESEKLRAVVEEVERFHRLGVPILVGTRSIETSERISRMLREKGLDHAVLNAKNHAAEAQIVKRAGEPYRITVATNMAGRGTDIKLHPNLFDIVTDNYIEEIKRAIKEGCAVKVEIFSEFEGRRLKKRLSEEGIPFSDEGDILMMGDGDKEHKIRFHLGLYVIGTERHQARRIDDQLAGRSGRQGDPGVSRFFTSLEDELVRLYGGEAGDEEEISRFILKAQRAAEEAGFAARKAEMRYDGVIAPFRERFYLMRRRILTTEDISSQIKRIIEKCSKLLTDEPHERVMREFLMTMDEMKGLKTTLMRRWEEVRRRYDEEADEMGRRLLLESYDRAYSEFLALTDEMAMSKAIQPPDIFHPDADLILRLSRIFDDLIRCAEMEFLKELSLSAMPPHRRVIIG
;
A
#
# COMPACT_ATOMS: atom_id res chain seq x y z
N MET A 1 5.95 -22.09 -26.92
CA MET A 1 6.67 -22.62 -25.73
C MET A 1 8.16 -22.20 -25.69
N SER A 2 8.59 -21.33 -26.59
CA SER A 2 9.93 -20.72 -26.59
C SER A 2 10.05 -19.75 -25.41
N GLY A 3 11.08 -19.94 -24.56
CA GLY A 3 11.36 -19.09 -23.39
C GLY A 3 11.12 -19.75 -22.03
N LEU A 4 10.47 -20.90 -21.95
CA LEU A 4 10.33 -21.66 -20.70
C LEU A 4 11.59 -22.49 -20.41
N PRO A 5 11.95 -22.66 -19.11
CA PRO A 5 13.04 -23.57 -18.74
C PRO A 5 12.76 -24.99 -19.25
N GLY A 6 13.74 -25.63 -19.88
CA GLY A 6 13.57 -26.97 -20.43
C GLY A 6 13.17 -28.06 -19.42
N ARG A 7 13.44 -27.79 -18.11
CA ARG A 7 12.96 -28.66 -17.01
C ARG A 7 11.43 -28.62 -16.84
N TYR A 8 10.76 -27.51 -17.17
CA TYR A 8 9.30 -27.41 -17.07
C TYR A 8 8.61 -28.30 -18.11
N LEU A 9 9.15 -28.32 -19.34
CA LEU A 9 8.60 -29.14 -20.40
C LEU A 9 8.84 -30.64 -20.14
N ARG A 10 9.99 -31.01 -19.53
CA ARG A 10 10.23 -32.37 -19.10
C ARG A 10 9.26 -32.82 -18.01
N LEU A 11 9.07 -32.00 -17.00
CA LEU A 11 8.14 -32.25 -15.89
C LEU A 11 6.69 -32.38 -16.41
N LEU A 12 6.29 -31.50 -17.32
CA LEU A 12 4.98 -31.56 -17.95
C LEU A 12 4.75 -32.89 -18.71
N LYS A 13 5.77 -33.39 -19.42
CA LYS A 13 5.72 -34.67 -20.11
C LYS A 13 5.55 -35.83 -19.11
N GLU A 14 6.35 -35.84 -18.05
CA GLU A 14 6.24 -36.86 -16.98
C GLU A 14 4.84 -36.84 -16.32
N ILE A 15 4.27 -35.64 -16.08
CA ILE A 15 2.92 -35.49 -15.55
C ILE A 15 1.88 -36.11 -16.50
N GLY A 16 2.05 -35.92 -17.81
CA GLY A 16 1.19 -36.55 -18.82
C GLY A 16 1.27 -38.08 -18.83
N GLU A 17 2.48 -38.65 -18.66
CA GLU A 17 2.70 -40.09 -18.60
C GLU A 17 1.99 -40.71 -17.38
N TYR A 18 2.07 -40.10 -16.20
CA TYR A 18 1.37 -40.60 -15.00
C TYR A 18 -0.15 -40.41 -15.08
N GLY A 19 -0.64 -39.47 -15.90
CA GLY A 19 -2.08 -39.20 -16.03
C GLY A 19 -2.89 -40.39 -16.49
N GLY A 20 -2.33 -41.23 -17.37
CA GLY A 20 -2.99 -42.43 -17.88
C GLY A 20 -3.38 -43.43 -16.80
N ASP A 21 -2.50 -43.70 -15.86
CA ASP A 21 -2.75 -44.64 -14.77
C ASP A 21 -3.76 -44.10 -13.75
N LEU A 22 -3.70 -42.79 -13.47
CA LEU A 22 -4.54 -42.12 -12.47
C LEU A 22 -6.01 -42.02 -12.92
N VAL A 23 -6.28 -41.90 -14.20
CA VAL A 23 -7.66 -41.84 -14.73
C VAL A 23 -8.45 -43.11 -14.41
N HIS A 24 -7.82 -44.27 -14.34
CA HIS A 24 -8.46 -45.55 -14.03
C HIS A 24 -8.59 -45.84 -12.53
N MET A 25 -7.98 -45.03 -11.67
CA MET A 25 -8.07 -45.15 -10.23
C MET A 25 -9.43 -44.71 -9.70
N SER A 26 -9.99 -45.37 -8.70
CA SER A 26 -11.25 -44.93 -8.07
C SER A 26 -11.05 -43.65 -7.27
N ASP A 27 -12.13 -42.92 -6.95
CA ASP A 27 -12.06 -41.71 -6.11
C ASP A 27 -11.51 -42.01 -4.73
N GLU A 28 -11.83 -43.19 -4.17
CA GLU A 28 -11.26 -43.66 -2.91
C GLU A 28 -9.76 -43.93 -3.03
N GLY A 29 -9.34 -44.50 -4.16
CA GLY A 29 -7.92 -44.74 -4.46
C GLY A 29 -7.12 -43.44 -4.58
N ILE A 30 -7.71 -42.38 -5.19
CA ILE A 30 -7.10 -41.06 -5.27
C ILE A 30 -7.00 -40.42 -3.87
N ARG A 31 -8.03 -40.50 -3.04
CA ARG A 31 -7.99 -39.99 -1.64
C ARG A 31 -6.94 -40.73 -0.81
N ASP A 32 -6.88 -42.04 -0.91
CA ASP A 32 -5.86 -42.85 -0.21
C ASP A 32 -4.44 -42.49 -0.65
N LEU A 33 -4.23 -42.23 -1.95
CA LEU A 33 -2.96 -41.71 -2.47
C LEU A 33 -2.55 -40.42 -1.73
N PHE A 34 -3.46 -39.45 -1.60
CA PHE A 34 -3.17 -38.20 -0.89
C PHE A 34 -2.95 -38.40 0.62
N HIS A 35 -3.69 -39.30 1.26
CA HIS A 35 -3.41 -39.67 2.65
C HIS A 35 -2.00 -40.25 2.83
N ARG A 36 -1.55 -41.12 1.91
CA ARG A 36 -0.19 -41.64 1.92
C ARG A 36 0.84 -40.55 1.65
N ALA A 37 0.57 -39.68 0.67
CA ALA A 37 1.45 -38.57 0.34
C ALA A 37 1.65 -37.60 1.51
N ARG A 38 0.61 -37.32 2.28
CA ARG A 38 0.72 -36.49 3.51
C ARG A 38 1.57 -37.16 4.59
N ARG A 39 1.45 -38.47 4.78
CA ARG A 39 2.25 -39.22 5.76
C ARG A 39 3.72 -39.35 5.37
N SER A 40 3.99 -39.46 4.09
CA SER A 40 5.34 -39.63 3.54
C SER A 40 5.60 -38.73 2.33
N PRO A 41 5.68 -37.39 2.51
CA PRO A 41 5.70 -36.45 1.40
C PRO A 41 6.90 -36.62 0.44
N ARG A 42 8.02 -37.14 0.93
CA ARG A 42 9.26 -37.36 0.13
C ARG A 42 9.20 -38.59 -0.76
N SER A 43 8.28 -39.51 -0.53
CA SER A 43 8.14 -40.76 -1.30
C SER A 43 7.45 -40.57 -2.66
N PHE A 44 6.88 -39.40 -2.91
CA PHE A 44 6.17 -39.07 -4.15
C PHE A 44 6.93 -37.99 -4.93
N THR A 45 7.17 -38.28 -6.22
CA THR A 45 7.81 -37.29 -7.11
C THR A 45 6.89 -36.09 -7.32
N PRO A 46 7.45 -34.87 -7.58
CA PRO A 46 6.64 -33.72 -7.92
C PRO A 46 5.71 -33.95 -9.13
N ALA A 47 6.19 -34.68 -10.15
CA ALA A 47 5.41 -35.00 -11.34
C ALA A 47 4.19 -35.87 -11.01
N TYR A 48 4.38 -36.94 -10.23
CA TYR A 48 3.30 -37.86 -9.87
C TYR A 48 2.23 -37.15 -9.00
N LEU A 49 2.69 -36.33 -8.05
CA LEU A 49 1.77 -35.59 -7.18
C LEU A 49 0.96 -34.55 -7.98
N LEU A 50 1.61 -33.80 -8.90
CA LEU A 50 0.89 -32.85 -9.76
C LEU A 50 -0.07 -33.55 -10.74
N ALA A 51 0.29 -34.74 -11.25
CA ALA A 51 -0.62 -35.54 -12.07
C ALA A 51 -1.86 -35.96 -11.26
N ALA A 52 -1.68 -36.39 -10.01
CA ALA A 52 -2.79 -36.73 -9.12
C ALA A 52 -3.68 -35.51 -8.79
N ILE A 53 -3.10 -34.34 -8.54
CA ILE A 53 -3.84 -33.08 -8.29
C ILE A 53 -4.60 -32.66 -9.56
N ARG A 54 -4.00 -32.79 -10.76
CA ARG A 54 -4.67 -32.53 -12.06
C ARG A 54 -5.90 -33.41 -12.23
N GLU A 55 -5.80 -34.71 -11.92
CA GLU A 55 -6.91 -35.64 -12.00
C GLU A 55 -7.98 -35.36 -10.93
N ALA A 56 -7.54 -35.03 -9.70
CA ALA A 56 -8.47 -34.61 -8.63
C ALA A 56 -9.27 -33.38 -9.03
N ALA A 57 -8.65 -32.39 -9.67
CA ALA A 57 -9.34 -31.19 -10.17
C ALA A 57 -10.38 -31.54 -11.24
N ARG A 58 -10.04 -32.44 -12.18
CA ARG A 58 -10.97 -32.90 -13.20
C ARG A 58 -12.23 -33.55 -12.58
N ARG A 59 -12.06 -34.40 -11.57
CA ARG A 59 -13.16 -35.12 -10.91
C ARG A 59 -14.00 -34.26 -10.00
N SER A 60 -13.35 -33.42 -9.18
CA SER A 60 -14.05 -32.70 -8.09
C SER A 60 -14.66 -31.39 -8.53
N VAL A 61 -13.98 -30.63 -9.44
CA VAL A 61 -14.41 -29.31 -9.91
C VAL A 61 -14.96 -29.37 -11.33
N GLY A 62 -14.79 -30.51 -12.03
CA GLY A 62 -15.19 -30.67 -13.42
C GLY A 62 -14.30 -29.94 -14.45
N LEU A 63 -13.17 -29.41 -14.01
CA LEU A 63 -12.21 -28.68 -14.82
C LEU A 63 -10.97 -29.54 -15.09
N HIS A 64 -10.72 -29.87 -16.35
CA HIS A 64 -9.45 -30.52 -16.72
C HIS A 64 -8.39 -29.42 -16.93
N PRO A 65 -7.38 -29.31 -16.05
CA PRO A 65 -6.37 -28.27 -16.18
C PRO A 65 -5.58 -28.38 -17.49
N PHE A 66 -5.48 -27.27 -18.21
CA PHE A 66 -4.67 -27.19 -19.44
C PHE A 66 -3.17 -27.28 -19.10
N ASP A 67 -2.36 -27.69 -20.08
CA ASP A 67 -0.91 -27.81 -19.92
C ASP A 67 -0.27 -26.47 -19.49
N VAL A 68 -0.78 -25.35 -20.00
CA VAL A 68 -0.32 -24.00 -19.59
C VAL A 68 -0.61 -23.72 -18.10
N GLN A 69 -1.72 -24.25 -17.57
CA GLN A 69 -2.05 -24.11 -16.14
C GLN A 69 -1.14 -24.99 -15.27
N ILE A 70 -0.78 -26.17 -15.74
CA ILE A 70 0.20 -27.03 -15.09
C ILE A 70 1.58 -26.35 -15.07
N LEU A 71 2.00 -25.72 -16.18
CA LEU A 71 3.23 -24.93 -16.24
C LEU A 71 3.21 -23.75 -15.25
N GLY A 72 2.07 -23.09 -15.12
CA GLY A 72 1.86 -22.05 -14.10
C GLY A 72 2.00 -22.59 -12.67
N ALA A 73 1.40 -23.74 -12.38
CA ALA A 73 1.51 -24.40 -11.08
C ALA A 73 2.96 -24.81 -10.77
N ILE A 74 3.72 -25.34 -11.74
CA ILE A 74 5.15 -25.63 -11.58
C ILE A 74 5.93 -24.38 -11.19
N ALA A 75 5.69 -23.24 -11.86
CA ALA A 75 6.37 -21.98 -11.55
C ALA A 75 6.07 -21.52 -10.11
N VAL A 76 4.80 -21.55 -9.68
CA VAL A 76 4.39 -21.19 -8.32
C VAL A 76 5.01 -22.13 -7.29
N ILE A 77 4.98 -23.43 -7.52
CA ILE A 77 5.57 -24.44 -6.63
C ILE A 77 7.07 -24.22 -6.45
N GLU A 78 7.77 -23.75 -7.46
CA GLU A 78 9.19 -23.39 -7.36
C GLU A 78 9.45 -22.04 -6.64
N GLY A 79 8.42 -21.31 -6.21
CA GLY A 79 8.56 -20.02 -5.55
C GLY A 79 8.76 -18.87 -6.54
N CYS A 80 8.20 -18.98 -7.74
CA CYS A 80 8.26 -17.94 -8.76
C CYS A 80 6.91 -17.23 -8.90
N ILE A 81 6.91 -16.10 -9.60
CA ILE A 81 5.69 -15.45 -10.07
C ILE A 81 5.35 -16.05 -11.44
N ALA A 82 4.19 -16.69 -11.55
CA ALA A 82 3.67 -17.13 -12.84
C ALA A 82 2.89 -15.97 -13.49
N GLU A 83 3.47 -15.38 -14.55
CA GLU A 83 2.74 -14.40 -15.35
C GLU A 83 1.83 -15.13 -16.34
N MET A 84 0.54 -15.13 -16.00
CA MET A 84 -0.54 -15.73 -16.80
C MET A 84 -1.54 -14.64 -17.17
N LYS A 85 -1.84 -14.49 -18.45
CA LYS A 85 -2.79 -13.48 -18.92
C LYS A 85 -4.14 -13.63 -18.22
N THR A 86 -4.87 -12.52 -18.14
CA THR A 86 -6.21 -12.51 -17.53
C THR A 86 -7.15 -13.48 -18.29
N GLY A 87 -7.93 -14.27 -17.55
CA GLY A 87 -8.81 -15.28 -18.13
C GLY A 87 -8.16 -16.67 -18.32
N GLU A 88 -6.86 -16.86 -18.06
CA GLU A 88 -6.17 -18.16 -18.21
C GLU A 88 -6.37 -19.13 -17.02
N GLY A 89 -7.22 -18.80 -16.04
CA GLY A 89 -7.58 -19.68 -14.93
C GLY A 89 -6.58 -19.67 -13.78
N LYS A 90 -6.04 -18.51 -13.40
CA LYS A 90 -5.12 -18.32 -12.25
C LYS A 90 -5.64 -18.92 -10.95
N THR A 91 -6.95 -18.85 -10.68
CA THR A 91 -7.58 -19.42 -9.49
C THR A 91 -7.34 -20.93 -9.35
N LEU A 92 -7.48 -21.68 -10.45
CA LEU A 92 -7.19 -23.14 -10.46
C LEU A 92 -5.71 -23.41 -10.24
N VAL A 93 -4.84 -22.60 -10.84
CA VAL A 93 -3.38 -22.71 -10.66
C VAL A 93 -2.98 -22.47 -9.21
N ALA A 94 -3.54 -21.44 -8.57
CA ALA A 94 -3.33 -21.16 -7.15
C ALA A 94 -3.75 -22.34 -6.27
N ALA A 95 -4.96 -22.88 -6.52
CA ALA A 95 -5.49 -24.02 -5.76
C ALA A 95 -4.64 -25.29 -5.93
N MET A 96 -4.22 -25.64 -7.16
CA MET A 96 -3.34 -26.79 -7.40
C MET A 96 -2.00 -26.64 -6.69
N SER A 97 -1.42 -25.43 -6.74
CA SER A 97 -0.15 -25.13 -6.08
C SER A 97 -0.28 -25.17 -4.54
N ALA A 98 -1.40 -24.69 -4.02
CA ALA A 98 -1.72 -24.77 -2.59
C ALA A 98 -1.90 -26.22 -2.13
N CYS A 99 -2.60 -27.07 -2.91
CA CYS A 99 -2.67 -28.50 -2.65
C CYS A 99 -1.27 -29.13 -2.56
N PHE A 100 -0.40 -28.81 -3.52
CA PHE A 100 0.95 -29.37 -3.54
C PHE A 100 1.76 -29.01 -2.29
N TRP A 101 1.77 -27.73 -1.90
CA TRP A 101 2.50 -27.31 -0.70
C TRP A 101 1.88 -27.86 0.59
N ALA A 102 0.55 -27.84 0.71
CA ALA A 102 -0.15 -28.39 1.88
C ALA A 102 0.06 -29.89 2.06
N ILE A 103 0.04 -30.68 0.97
CA ILE A 103 0.38 -32.13 1.02
C ILE A 103 1.83 -32.34 1.45
N ARG A 104 2.74 -31.40 1.13
CA ARG A 104 4.13 -31.40 1.57
C ARG A 104 4.32 -30.96 3.03
N GLY A 105 3.24 -30.70 3.75
CA GLY A 105 3.23 -30.35 5.16
C GLY A 105 3.41 -28.86 5.44
N MET A 106 3.29 -27.98 4.44
CA MET A 106 3.38 -26.54 4.63
C MET A 106 1.97 -25.92 4.77
N LYS A 107 1.73 -25.19 5.84
CA LYS A 107 0.53 -24.37 5.96
C LYS A 107 0.55 -23.29 4.88
N THR A 108 -0.45 -23.30 4.01
CA THR A 108 -0.45 -22.50 2.79
C THR A 108 -1.53 -21.44 2.82
N TYR A 109 -1.15 -20.20 2.67
CA TYR A 109 -2.04 -19.05 2.55
C TYR A 109 -2.24 -18.70 1.08
N VAL A 110 -3.48 -18.63 0.61
CA VAL A 110 -3.86 -18.10 -0.71
C VAL A 110 -4.43 -16.71 -0.47
N VAL A 111 -3.64 -15.70 -0.84
CA VAL A 111 -3.94 -14.31 -0.53
C VAL A 111 -4.52 -13.61 -1.75
N THR A 112 -5.68 -12.98 -1.59
CA THR A 112 -6.38 -12.23 -2.63
C THR A 112 -6.52 -10.75 -2.25
N ILE A 113 -6.93 -9.91 -3.19
CA ILE A 113 -7.04 -8.46 -2.98
C ILE A 113 -8.29 -8.02 -2.20
N ASN A 114 -9.28 -8.90 -2.01
CA ASN A 114 -10.49 -8.59 -1.25
C ASN A 114 -11.21 -9.86 -0.74
N ASP A 115 -12.11 -9.66 0.22
CA ASP A 115 -12.87 -10.72 0.87
C ASP A 115 -13.81 -11.48 -0.07
N TYR A 116 -14.39 -10.79 -1.07
CA TYR A 116 -15.27 -11.42 -2.05
C TYR A 116 -14.53 -12.50 -2.85
N LEU A 117 -13.33 -12.19 -3.34
CA LEU A 117 -12.49 -13.14 -4.08
C LEU A 117 -12.02 -14.27 -3.17
N ALA A 118 -11.60 -13.97 -1.94
CA ALA A 118 -11.18 -14.99 -0.98
C ALA A 118 -12.30 -16.00 -0.73
N HIS A 119 -13.50 -15.53 -0.45
CA HIS A 119 -14.66 -16.40 -0.19
C HIS A 119 -15.08 -17.18 -1.45
N ARG A 120 -15.23 -16.49 -2.59
CA ARG A 120 -15.60 -17.12 -3.88
C ARG A 120 -14.65 -18.26 -4.25
N ASP A 121 -13.34 -17.99 -4.19
CA ASP A 121 -12.33 -18.93 -4.64
C ASP A 121 -12.14 -20.10 -3.65
N ALA A 122 -12.28 -19.84 -2.35
CA ALA A 122 -12.30 -20.87 -1.33
C ALA A 122 -13.47 -21.85 -1.55
N GLU A 123 -14.70 -21.34 -1.70
CA GLU A 123 -15.89 -22.18 -1.90
C GLU A 123 -15.84 -22.91 -3.25
N TRP A 124 -15.38 -22.27 -4.32
CA TRP A 124 -15.28 -22.89 -5.63
C TRP A 124 -14.25 -24.02 -5.67
N MET A 125 -13.10 -23.85 -5.00
CA MET A 125 -12.01 -24.84 -5.00
C MET A 125 -12.12 -25.84 -3.84
N LYS A 126 -13.03 -25.66 -2.89
CA LYS A 126 -13.25 -26.56 -1.75
C LYS A 126 -13.35 -28.05 -2.13
N PRO A 127 -14.11 -28.45 -3.19
CA PRO A 127 -14.18 -29.86 -3.59
C PRO A 127 -12.83 -30.46 -3.98
N LEU A 128 -11.92 -29.65 -4.57
CA LEU A 128 -10.54 -30.07 -4.89
C LEU A 128 -9.74 -30.33 -3.61
N PHE A 129 -9.81 -29.43 -2.63
CA PHE A 129 -9.11 -29.61 -1.35
C PHE A 129 -9.63 -30.83 -0.61
N GLU A 130 -10.94 -31.04 -0.55
CA GLU A 130 -11.55 -32.24 0.05
C GLU A 130 -11.12 -33.52 -0.65
N MET A 131 -11.05 -33.55 -1.99
CA MET A 131 -10.54 -34.69 -2.75
C MET A 131 -9.07 -34.97 -2.41
N CYS A 132 -8.27 -33.93 -2.19
CA CYS A 132 -6.86 -34.02 -1.77
C CYS A 132 -6.71 -34.29 -0.25
N SER A 133 -7.79 -34.51 0.49
CA SER A 133 -7.80 -34.74 1.97
C SER A 133 -7.19 -33.56 2.74
N LEU A 134 -7.47 -32.34 2.30
CA LEU A 134 -7.02 -31.08 2.89
C LEU A 134 -8.21 -30.30 3.44
N GLY A 135 -8.00 -29.70 4.62
CA GLY A 135 -8.91 -28.71 5.17
C GLY A 135 -8.67 -27.32 4.59
N VAL A 136 -9.74 -26.64 4.19
CA VAL A 136 -9.68 -25.24 3.74
C VAL A 136 -10.39 -24.32 4.73
N GLY A 137 -9.78 -23.19 5.06
CA GLY A 137 -10.33 -22.10 5.85
C GLY A 137 -10.45 -20.82 5.02
N CYS A 138 -11.35 -19.93 5.43
CA CYS A 138 -11.57 -18.65 4.77
C CYS A 138 -11.69 -17.53 5.81
N ILE A 139 -10.80 -16.54 5.72
CA ILE A 139 -10.78 -15.36 6.61
C ILE A 139 -11.29 -14.15 5.83
N THR A 140 -12.37 -13.57 6.31
CA THR A 140 -12.98 -12.35 5.79
C THR A 140 -13.25 -11.36 6.92
N SER A 141 -13.52 -10.10 6.60
CA SER A 141 -13.85 -9.05 7.57
C SER A 141 -15.12 -9.35 8.37
N GLN A 142 -16.05 -10.13 7.79
CA GLN A 142 -17.32 -10.50 8.44
C GLN A 142 -17.15 -11.63 9.47
N LEU A 143 -16.04 -12.41 9.39
CA LEU A 143 -15.80 -13.52 10.31
C LEU A 143 -15.38 -12.99 11.69
N PRO A 144 -16.14 -13.30 12.78
CA PRO A 144 -15.79 -12.89 14.13
C PRO A 144 -14.42 -13.41 14.55
N ARG A 145 -13.66 -12.60 15.31
CA ARG A 145 -12.29 -12.93 15.68
C ARG A 145 -12.16 -14.27 16.42
N PHE A 146 -13.11 -14.61 17.27
CA PHE A 146 -13.08 -15.85 18.05
C PHE A 146 -13.23 -17.13 17.20
N GLU A 147 -13.83 -17.03 16.01
CA GLU A 147 -13.96 -18.13 15.04
C GLU A 147 -12.72 -18.27 14.15
N ARG A 148 -11.95 -17.18 13.94
CA ARG A 148 -10.78 -17.15 13.02
C ARG A 148 -9.73 -18.18 13.37
N ARG A 149 -9.55 -18.51 14.66
CA ARG A 149 -8.59 -19.52 15.10
C ARG A 149 -8.86 -20.90 14.50
N GLY A 150 -10.13 -21.27 14.37
CA GLY A 150 -10.56 -22.52 13.72
C GLY A 150 -10.20 -22.54 12.24
N GLU A 151 -10.43 -21.42 11.55
CA GLU A 151 -10.10 -21.27 10.12
C GLU A 151 -8.58 -21.24 9.88
N TYR A 152 -7.82 -20.52 10.71
CA TYR A 152 -6.35 -20.52 10.64
C TYR A 152 -5.72 -21.87 11.01
N SER A 153 -6.46 -22.79 11.63
CA SER A 153 -5.95 -24.14 11.93
C SER A 153 -5.97 -25.09 10.73
N ARG A 154 -6.63 -24.71 9.63
CA ARG A 154 -6.75 -25.52 8.41
C ARG A 154 -5.43 -25.61 7.65
N ASP A 155 -5.33 -26.55 6.69
CA ASP A 155 -4.14 -26.78 5.88
C ASP A 155 -3.93 -25.67 4.86
N VAL A 156 -5.01 -25.16 4.25
CA VAL A 156 -5.02 -24.08 3.28
C VAL A 156 -5.94 -22.97 3.79
N ILE A 157 -5.46 -21.72 3.77
CA ILE A 157 -6.20 -20.56 4.25
C ILE A 157 -6.36 -19.55 3.11
N TYR A 158 -7.60 -19.27 2.72
CA TYR A 158 -7.91 -18.14 1.85
C TYR A 158 -8.18 -16.89 2.69
N CYS A 159 -7.58 -15.77 2.31
CA CYS A 159 -7.78 -14.50 3.01
C CYS A 159 -7.52 -13.31 2.07
N SER A 160 -8.06 -12.14 2.43
CA SER A 160 -7.59 -10.91 1.81
C SER A 160 -6.26 -10.47 2.44
N ASN A 161 -5.46 -9.74 1.64
CA ASN A 161 -4.20 -9.13 2.09
C ASN A 161 -4.41 -8.25 3.34
N HIS A 162 -5.53 -7.51 3.40
CA HIS A 162 -5.88 -6.66 4.53
C HIS A 162 -6.13 -7.45 5.80
N GLU A 163 -6.99 -8.47 5.75
CA GLU A 163 -7.34 -9.25 6.95
C GLU A 163 -6.14 -10.02 7.49
N LEU A 164 -5.32 -10.59 6.59
CA LEU A 164 -4.07 -11.26 6.97
C LEU A 164 -3.14 -10.32 7.76
N ALA A 165 -2.96 -9.10 7.27
CA ALA A 165 -2.07 -8.13 7.88
C ALA A 165 -2.63 -7.55 9.18
N PHE A 166 -3.93 -7.25 9.24
CA PHE A 166 -4.55 -6.77 10.46
C PHE A 166 -4.58 -7.83 11.55
N ASP A 167 -4.80 -9.10 11.20
CA ASP A 167 -4.73 -10.18 12.20
C ASP A 167 -3.31 -10.37 12.71
N TYR A 168 -2.29 -10.25 11.84
CA TYR A 168 -0.90 -10.25 12.28
C TYR A 168 -0.61 -9.14 13.29
N LEU A 169 -1.05 -7.91 13.01
CA LEU A 169 -0.85 -6.78 13.93
C LEU A 169 -1.62 -6.99 15.24
N ARG A 170 -2.88 -7.43 15.17
CA ARG A 170 -3.71 -7.68 16.37
C ARG A 170 -3.17 -8.80 17.23
N ASP A 171 -2.63 -9.86 16.65
CA ASP A 171 -2.00 -10.97 17.37
C ASP A 171 -0.74 -10.52 18.12
N ASN A 172 0.03 -9.63 17.51
CA ASN A 172 1.21 -9.06 18.16
C ASN A 172 0.88 -8.00 19.22
N LEU A 173 -0.36 -7.47 19.25
CA LEU A 173 -0.88 -6.59 20.31
C LEU A 173 -1.79 -7.34 21.32
N ALA A 174 -1.96 -8.65 21.19
CA ALA A 174 -2.83 -9.44 22.07
C ALA A 174 -2.39 -9.34 23.54
N LEU A 175 -3.33 -9.20 24.45
CA LEU A 175 -3.09 -9.16 25.90
C LEU A 175 -3.24 -10.54 26.54
N SER A 176 -3.79 -11.51 25.82
CA SER A 176 -3.93 -12.92 26.26
C SER A 176 -3.62 -13.86 25.09
N THR A 177 -3.03 -15.02 25.36
CA THR A 177 -2.77 -16.06 24.37
C THR A 177 -4.05 -16.56 23.68
N ARG A 178 -5.22 -16.42 24.34
CA ARG A 178 -6.52 -16.75 23.77
C ARG A 178 -6.93 -15.84 22.60
N GLN A 179 -6.37 -14.63 22.55
CA GLN A 179 -6.66 -13.66 21.50
C GLN A 179 -5.83 -13.88 20.23
N ILE A 180 -4.77 -14.69 20.28
CA ILE A 180 -3.94 -15.01 19.12
C ILE A 180 -4.70 -15.99 18.24
N VAL A 181 -4.87 -15.63 16.96
CA VAL A 181 -5.64 -16.44 16.00
C VAL A 181 -4.78 -17.06 14.91
N GLN A 182 -3.72 -16.36 14.47
CA GLN A 182 -2.83 -16.86 13.42
C GLN A 182 -1.86 -17.92 13.96
N GLY A 183 -1.47 -18.83 13.06
CA GLY A 183 -0.37 -19.76 13.27
C GLY A 183 0.93 -19.26 12.63
N GLU A 184 1.80 -20.20 12.27
CA GLU A 184 3.06 -19.89 11.56
C GLU A 184 2.78 -19.45 10.11
N LEU A 185 3.58 -18.49 9.64
CA LEU A 185 3.52 -17.96 8.28
C LEU A 185 4.51 -18.75 7.39
N GLU A 186 4.12 -19.99 6.99
CA GLU A 186 5.03 -20.90 6.30
C GLU A 186 5.10 -20.62 4.80
N ALA A 187 3.97 -20.61 4.09
CA ALA A 187 3.93 -20.41 2.65
C ALA A 187 2.76 -19.52 2.22
N ALA A 188 3.01 -18.59 1.28
CA ALA A 188 1.98 -17.74 0.69
C ALA A 188 2.01 -17.76 -0.84
N ILE A 189 0.83 -17.89 -1.43
CA ILE A 189 0.55 -17.71 -2.85
C ILE A 189 -0.31 -16.45 -2.97
N ILE A 190 0.23 -15.40 -3.59
CA ILE A 190 -0.47 -14.13 -3.75
C ILE A 190 -1.08 -14.07 -5.15
N ASP A 191 -2.42 -14.02 -5.22
CA ASP A 191 -3.10 -13.70 -6.48
C ASP A 191 -3.07 -12.19 -6.72
N GLU A 192 -2.88 -11.78 -7.98
CA GLU A 192 -2.63 -10.39 -8.38
C GLU A 192 -1.47 -9.76 -7.55
N ILE A 193 -0.34 -10.48 -7.48
CA ILE A 193 0.84 -10.13 -6.66
C ILE A 193 1.40 -8.74 -6.96
N ASP A 194 1.26 -8.25 -8.17
CA ASP A 194 1.66 -6.88 -8.56
C ASP A 194 0.83 -5.81 -7.87
N THR A 195 -0.46 -6.03 -7.63
CA THR A 195 -1.26 -5.10 -6.81
C THR A 195 -0.74 -5.04 -5.40
N VAL A 196 -0.55 -6.19 -4.76
CA VAL A 196 -0.20 -6.26 -3.34
C VAL A 196 1.23 -5.75 -3.09
N LEU A 197 2.20 -6.16 -3.92
CA LEU A 197 3.62 -5.88 -3.68
C LEU A 197 4.18 -4.67 -4.46
N ILE A 198 3.42 -4.10 -5.39
CA ILE A 198 3.82 -2.91 -6.15
C ILE A 198 2.87 -1.75 -5.89
N ASP A 199 1.54 -1.91 -6.15
CA ASP A 199 0.60 -0.80 -6.01
C ASP A 199 0.39 -0.38 -4.56
N GLU A 200 0.14 -1.35 -3.70
CA GLU A 200 -0.16 -1.13 -2.28
C GLU A 200 1.09 -1.18 -1.39
N ALA A 201 2.28 -1.37 -1.99
CA ALA A 201 3.54 -1.54 -1.26
C ALA A 201 3.89 -0.36 -0.34
N GLN A 202 3.50 0.85 -0.72
CA GLN A 202 3.82 2.08 0.01
C GLN A 202 2.82 2.42 1.13
N THR A 203 1.65 1.81 1.14
CA THR A 203 0.60 2.10 2.12
C THR A 203 0.79 1.22 3.36
N PRO A 204 1.24 1.76 4.50
CA PRO A 204 1.34 0.96 5.71
C PRO A 204 -0.04 0.67 6.27
N LEU A 205 -0.20 -0.53 6.81
CA LEU A 205 -1.35 -0.92 7.61
C LEU A 205 -1.09 -0.51 9.06
N ILE A 206 -2.02 0.19 9.66
CA ILE A 206 -1.85 0.83 10.96
C ILE A 206 -2.99 0.42 11.89
N ILE A 207 -2.65 0.02 13.11
CA ILE A 207 -3.57 -0.03 14.23
C ILE A 207 -3.33 1.21 15.09
N ALA A 208 -4.34 2.07 15.17
CA ALA A 208 -4.30 3.27 16.00
C ALA A 208 -5.03 3.06 17.32
N GLY A 209 -4.42 3.55 18.39
CA GLY A 209 -5.04 3.73 19.71
C GLY A 209 -5.40 5.20 19.94
N ILE A 210 -6.12 5.47 21.02
CA ILE A 210 -6.45 6.84 21.45
C ILE A 210 -5.45 7.22 22.57
N GLU A 211 -4.79 8.37 22.42
CA GLU A 211 -3.94 8.96 23.45
C GLU A 211 -4.64 10.16 24.07
N GLU A 212 -5.00 10.06 25.36
CA GLU A 212 -5.57 11.21 26.07
C GLU A 212 -4.51 12.29 26.35
N PRO A 213 -4.79 13.56 26.05
CA PRO A 213 -3.88 14.65 26.35
C PRO A 213 -3.76 14.81 27.87
N ARG A 214 -2.52 14.81 28.39
CA ARG A 214 -2.29 15.15 29.80
C ARG A 214 -2.53 16.64 30.00
N SER A 215 -3.45 17.00 30.90
CA SER A 215 -3.74 18.39 31.23
C SER A 215 -2.46 19.13 31.65
N GLY A 216 -2.20 20.30 31.05
CA GLY A 216 -1.06 21.15 31.32
C GLY A 216 0.21 20.90 30.50
N GLU A 217 0.41 19.74 29.92
CA GLU A 217 1.61 19.42 29.11
C GLU A 217 1.69 20.28 27.84
N MET A 218 0.60 20.38 27.10
CA MET A 218 0.53 21.18 25.88
C MET A 218 0.68 22.68 26.16
N SER A 219 0.14 23.17 27.27
CA SER A 219 0.29 24.57 27.70
C SER A 219 1.74 24.90 28.05
N ARG A 220 2.45 24.00 28.74
CA ARG A 220 3.87 24.12 29.03
C ARG A 220 4.71 24.08 27.75
N ALA A 221 4.42 23.16 26.83
CA ALA A 221 5.08 23.08 25.54
C ALA A 221 4.90 24.37 24.73
N LYS A 222 3.68 24.93 24.75
CA LYS A 222 3.38 26.20 24.06
C LYS A 222 4.20 27.36 24.62
N TRP A 223 4.35 27.43 25.93
CA TRP A 223 5.18 28.48 26.54
C TRP A 223 6.65 28.37 26.12
N ILE A 224 7.24 27.14 26.18
CA ILE A 224 8.63 26.90 25.78
C ILE A 224 8.82 27.22 24.27
N ALA A 225 7.95 26.71 23.41
CA ALA A 225 7.99 26.97 21.97
C ALA A 225 7.88 28.48 21.67
N SER A 226 7.00 29.18 22.35
CA SER A 226 6.83 30.63 22.18
C SER A 226 8.07 31.43 22.58
N GLU A 227 8.74 31.03 23.68
CA GLU A 227 9.97 31.67 24.12
C GLU A 227 11.13 31.39 23.16
N MET A 228 11.28 30.15 22.67
CA MET A 228 12.25 29.80 21.62
C MET A 228 12.01 30.63 20.34
N MET A 229 10.77 30.76 19.91
CA MET A 229 10.42 31.54 18.71
C MET A 229 10.70 33.03 18.92
N ARG A 230 10.46 33.57 20.10
CA ARG A 230 10.78 34.96 20.43
C ARG A 230 12.28 35.22 20.33
N ILE A 231 13.09 34.39 20.98
CA ILE A 231 14.56 34.54 20.98
C ILE A 231 15.10 34.40 19.55
N GLN A 232 14.63 33.40 18.80
CA GLN A 232 15.09 33.22 17.42
C GLN A 232 14.66 34.37 16.52
N SER A 233 13.47 34.92 16.68
CA SER A 233 13.03 36.09 15.92
C SER A 233 13.91 37.31 16.15
N GLU A 234 14.38 37.56 17.38
CA GLU A 234 15.33 38.60 17.70
C GLU A 234 16.69 38.40 17.02
N ARG A 235 17.17 37.13 16.99
CA ARG A 235 18.41 36.75 16.29
C ARG A 235 18.27 36.94 14.77
N VAL A 236 17.15 36.52 14.20
CA VAL A 236 16.81 36.70 12.78
C VAL A 236 16.77 38.20 12.41
N ALA A 237 16.17 39.06 13.26
CA ALA A 237 16.13 40.50 13.05
C ALA A 237 17.56 41.09 12.97
N LYS A 238 18.43 40.72 13.91
CA LYS A 238 19.84 41.18 13.92
C LYS A 238 20.59 40.73 12.65
N MET A 239 20.44 39.47 12.22
CA MET A 239 21.04 38.97 10.99
C MET A 239 20.54 39.74 9.74
N LEU A 240 19.25 40.11 9.70
CA LEU A 240 18.69 40.92 8.61
C LEU A 240 19.21 42.36 8.64
N ASP A 241 19.39 42.98 9.82
CA ASP A 241 19.98 44.31 9.98
C ASP A 241 21.44 44.33 9.51
N GLU A 242 22.20 43.24 9.76
CA GLU A 242 23.56 43.07 9.23
C GLU A 242 23.59 43.00 7.69
N ILE A 243 22.66 42.27 7.06
CA ILE A 243 22.52 42.23 5.59
C ILE A 243 22.22 43.59 5.02
N GLU A 244 21.25 44.33 5.62
CA GLU A 244 20.81 45.62 5.15
C GLU A 244 21.88 46.71 5.38
N SER A 245 22.82 46.52 6.29
CA SER A 245 23.92 47.45 6.55
C SER A 245 24.90 47.59 5.38
N GLY A 246 24.93 46.60 4.46
CA GLY A 246 25.79 46.56 3.27
C GLY A 246 27.29 46.49 3.55
N ARG A 247 27.70 46.10 4.76
CA ARG A 247 29.11 46.05 5.19
C ARG A 247 29.78 44.69 4.99
N MET A 248 29.05 43.67 4.54
CA MET A 248 29.53 42.31 4.44
C MET A 248 30.02 41.97 3.02
N GLY A 249 31.01 41.07 2.94
CA GLY A 249 31.44 40.46 1.70
C GLY A 249 30.39 39.54 1.09
N GLU A 250 30.44 39.31 -0.20
CA GLU A 250 29.42 38.52 -0.92
C GLU A 250 29.34 37.07 -0.45
N GLU A 251 30.43 36.47 0.06
CA GLU A 251 30.45 35.11 0.60
C GLU A 251 29.81 35.03 1.97
N ASP A 252 30.11 35.97 2.85
CA ASP A 252 29.50 36.07 4.16
C ASP A 252 28.00 36.36 4.06
N LEU A 253 27.62 37.20 3.11
CA LEU A 253 26.21 37.49 2.81
C LEU A 253 25.47 36.22 2.33
N ALA A 254 26.08 35.43 1.45
CA ALA A 254 25.49 34.18 0.97
C ALA A 254 25.34 33.15 2.10
N PHE A 255 26.32 33.09 3.01
CA PHE A 255 26.28 32.23 4.19
C PHE A 255 25.16 32.65 5.16
N LEU A 256 25.05 33.94 5.44
CA LEU A 256 24.02 34.49 6.34
C LEU A 256 22.60 34.29 5.78
N ILE A 257 22.41 34.44 4.46
CA ILE A 257 21.15 34.14 3.78
C ILE A 257 20.83 32.64 3.87
N ALA A 258 21.80 31.75 3.73
CA ALA A 258 21.58 30.31 3.88
C ALA A 258 21.13 29.97 5.32
N ARG A 259 21.70 30.60 6.33
CA ARG A 259 21.25 30.48 7.74
C ARG A 259 19.83 31.01 7.96
N LEU A 260 19.52 32.18 7.43
CA LEU A 260 18.21 32.80 7.55
C LEU A 260 17.10 31.95 6.90
N ARG A 261 17.39 31.29 5.76
CA ARG A 261 16.46 30.33 5.15
C ARG A 261 16.13 29.15 6.06
N ARG A 262 17.07 28.75 6.91
CA ARG A 262 16.84 27.69 7.89
C ARG A 262 16.16 28.21 9.16
N ALA A 263 16.44 29.46 9.52
CA ALA A 263 15.89 30.06 10.73
C ALA A 263 14.43 30.52 10.60
N ASP A 264 14.07 31.15 9.48
CA ASP A 264 12.72 31.68 9.20
C ASP A 264 12.54 31.90 7.66
N PRO A 265 12.30 30.82 6.90
CA PRO A 265 12.26 30.88 5.43
C PRO A 265 11.15 31.78 4.87
N SER A 266 10.07 31.96 5.60
CA SER A 266 8.92 32.77 5.22
C SER A 266 9.01 34.23 5.70
N ASN A 267 10.15 34.68 6.22
CA ASN A 267 10.33 36.04 6.72
C ASN A 267 10.20 37.09 5.59
N PRO A 268 9.30 38.10 5.70
CA PRO A 268 9.04 39.05 4.61
C PRO A 268 10.25 39.88 4.21
N ARG A 269 11.15 40.21 5.15
CA ARG A 269 12.40 40.95 4.85
C ARG A 269 13.36 40.08 4.07
N LEU A 270 13.53 38.82 4.46
CA LEU A 270 14.34 37.86 3.75
C LEU A 270 13.83 37.65 2.31
N LEU A 271 12.52 37.43 2.15
CA LEU A 271 11.91 37.24 0.83
C LEU A 271 12.12 38.44 -0.09
N ARG A 272 12.09 39.68 0.45
CA ARG A 272 12.40 40.90 -0.28
C ARG A 272 13.85 40.91 -0.73
N VAL A 273 14.83 40.62 0.15
CA VAL A 273 16.25 40.52 -0.19
C VAL A 273 16.50 39.48 -1.29
N LEU A 274 15.85 38.32 -1.21
CA LEU A 274 15.97 37.25 -2.21
C LEU A 274 15.37 37.66 -3.57
N ALA A 275 14.30 38.43 -3.59
CA ALA A 275 13.68 38.93 -4.82
C ALA A 275 14.52 40.04 -5.47
N GLU A 276 15.10 40.93 -4.66
CA GLU A 276 15.93 42.06 -5.14
C GLU A 276 17.33 41.61 -5.62
N GLN A 277 17.84 40.48 -5.04
CA GLN A 277 19.20 39.99 -5.36
C GLN A 277 19.20 38.49 -5.79
N PRO A 278 18.70 38.16 -7.00
CA PRO A 278 18.60 36.76 -7.46
C PRO A 278 19.95 36.04 -7.55
N ARG A 279 21.04 36.76 -7.86
CA ARG A 279 22.43 36.21 -7.93
C ARG A 279 22.85 35.69 -6.53
N LEU A 280 22.59 36.45 -5.51
CA LEU A 280 22.93 36.10 -4.12
C LEU A 280 22.07 34.95 -3.63
N SER A 281 20.80 34.93 -3.99
CA SER A 281 19.88 33.80 -3.74
C SER A 281 20.41 32.49 -4.33
N LYS A 282 20.90 32.51 -5.57
CA LYS A 282 21.49 31.34 -6.21
C LYS A 282 22.81 30.93 -5.54
N LYS A 283 23.67 31.89 -5.20
CA LYS A 283 24.97 31.64 -4.52
C LYS A 283 24.76 31.01 -3.15
N SER A 284 23.77 31.48 -2.35
CA SER A 284 23.44 30.91 -1.06
C SER A 284 22.91 29.48 -1.16
N SER A 285 22.11 29.17 -2.19
CA SER A 285 21.63 27.79 -2.44
C SER A 285 22.76 26.84 -2.86
N LEU A 286 23.72 27.31 -3.64
CA LEU A 286 24.91 26.55 -4.01
C LEU A 286 25.80 26.29 -2.80
N LEU A 287 25.99 27.29 -1.93
CA LEU A 287 26.76 27.18 -0.70
C LEU A 287 26.11 26.18 0.26
N GLU A 288 24.81 26.25 0.42
CA GLU A 288 24.05 25.28 1.25
C GLU A 288 24.23 23.86 0.72
N SER A 289 24.13 23.66 -0.60
CA SER A 289 24.34 22.36 -1.24
C SER A 289 25.77 21.86 -1.04
N LYS A 290 26.76 22.74 -1.17
CA LYS A 290 28.19 22.42 -0.93
C LYS A 290 28.43 21.99 0.52
N LEU A 291 27.97 22.77 1.49
CA LEU A 291 28.12 22.44 2.92
C LEU A 291 27.41 21.14 3.28
N ARG A 292 26.28 20.84 2.62
CA ARG A 292 25.57 19.57 2.77
C ARG A 292 26.42 18.40 2.25
N ILE A 293 27.05 18.54 1.07
CA ILE A 293 27.93 17.50 0.50
C ILE A 293 29.16 17.30 1.40
N GLU A 294 29.74 18.38 1.93
CA GLU A 294 30.91 18.37 2.83
C GLU A 294 30.58 17.92 4.26
N ARG A 295 29.31 17.62 4.58
CA ARG A 295 28.82 17.26 5.92
C ARG A 295 29.04 18.35 6.99
N ARG A 296 29.09 19.58 6.58
CA ARG A 296 29.28 20.78 7.42
C ARG A 296 28.00 21.60 7.54
N GLY A 297 26.84 20.95 7.40
CA GLY A 297 25.53 21.62 7.51
C GLY A 297 25.25 22.20 8.90
N ASP A 298 25.90 21.67 9.92
CA ASP A 298 25.91 22.15 11.31
C ASP A 298 26.34 23.60 11.44
N LEU A 299 27.26 24.07 10.61
CA LEU A 299 27.69 25.47 10.57
C LEU A 299 26.54 26.44 10.27
N LEU A 300 25.52 26.00 9.54
CA LEU A 300 24.35 26.80 9.24
C LEU A 300 23.31 26.80 10.39
N GLU A 301 23.50 25.92 11.38
CA GLU A 301 22.63 25.76 12.54
C GLU A 301 23.18 26.49 13.78
N GLU A 302 24.47 26.83 13.76
CA GLU A 302 25.15 27.49 14.85
C GLU A 302 24.45 28.80 15.25
N GLY A 303 24.16 28.97 16.54
CA GLY A 303 23.41 30.14 17.05
C GLY A 303 21.93 30.19 16.67
N LEU A 304 21.32 29.12 16.20
CA LEU A 304 19.88 28.95 16.06
C LEU A 304 19.37 28.01 17.17
N LEU A 305 18.15 28.20 17.64
CA LEU A 305 17.48 27.31 18.58
C LEU A 305 16.74 26.19 17.89
N TYR A 306 16.23 26.44 16.68
CA TYR A 306 15.56 25.46 15.85
C TYR A 306 15.79 25.76 14.36
N VAL A 307 15.58 24.76 13.55
CA VAL A 307 15.68 24.84 12.08
C VAL A 307 14.34 24.51 11.47
N LEU A 308 13.99 25.23 10.39
CA LEU A 308 12.78 25.01 9.60
C LEU A 308 13.15 24.57 8.18
N GLU A 309 12.44 23.57 7.68
CA GLU A 309 12.50 23.15 6.29
C GLU A 309 11.10 23.29 5.65
N GLU A 310 10.93 24.29 4.80
CA GLU A 310 9.62 24.64 4.22
C GLU A 310 9.12 23.55 3.28
N ARG A 311 10.00 22.95 2.47
CA ARG A 311 9.62 21.95 1.46
C ARG A 311 9.02 20.68 2.05
N THR A 312 9.53 20.22 3.18
CA THR A 312 9.07 19.03 3.90
C THR A 312 8.15 19.39 5.07
N ARG A 313 7.95 20.68 5.33
CA ARG A 313 7.21 21.21 6.48
C ARG A 313 7.67 20.60 7.80
N SER A 314 8.99 20.44 7.97
CA SER A 314 9.59 19.86 9.16
C SER A 314 10.38 20.91 9.95
N ALA A 315 10.53 20.64 11.26
CA ALA A 315 11.33 21.43 12.17
C ALA A 315 12.07 20.48 13.14
N TRP A 316 13.24 20.91 13.59
CA TRP A 316 13.99 20.23 14.64
C TRP A 316 14.76 21.22 15.50
N LEU A 317 15.05 20.85 16.74
CA LEU A 317 15.90 21.67 17.62
C LEU A 317 17.37 21.47 17.24
N THR A 318 18.16 22.53 17.40
CA THR A 318 19.64 22.46 17.32
C THR A 318 20.21 22.04 18.67
N ALA A 319 21.53 21.83 18.75
CA ALA A 319 22.20 21.56 20.04
C ALA A 319 21.90 22.66 21.09
N GLU A 320 21.93 23.93 20.69
CA GLU A 320 21.59 25.06 21.57
C GLU A 320 20.10 25.06 21.95
N GLY A 321 19.21 24.65 21.00
CA GLY A 321 17.79 24.46 21.28
C GLY A 321 17.52 23.35 22.27
N ASP A 322 18.26 22.26 22.18
CA ASP A 322 18.19 21.12 23.12
C ASP A 322 18.65 21.52 24.51
N GLU A 323 19.74 22.31 24.63
CA GLU A 323 20.20 22.88 25.88
C GLU A 323 19.16 23.82 26.49
N PHE A 324 18.59 24.69 25.69
CA PHE A 324 17.51 25.60 26.13
C PHE A 324 16.29 24.81 26.64
N ALA A 325 15.85 23.82 25.89
CA ALA A 325 14.74 22.96 26.28
C ALA A 325 15.05 22.21 27.59
N ALA A 326 16.27 21.69 27.73
CA ALA A 326 16.72 20.99 28.93
C ALA A 326 16.72 21.90 30.17
N ALA A 327 17.16 23.17 30.05
CA ALA A 327 17.12 24.16 31.12
C ALA A 327 15.69 24.45 31.61
N HIS A 328 14.70 24.28 30.75
CA HIS A 328 13.27 24.45 31.08
C HIS A 328 12.55 23.13 31.42
N GLY A 329 13.33 22.08 31.73
CA GLY A 329 12.82 20.78 32.19
C GLY A 329 12.29 19.88 31.08
N VAL A 330 12.63 20.17 29.82
CA VAL A 330 12.42 19.27 28.68
C VAL A 330 13.71 18.48 28.50
N ARG A 331 13.96 17.53 29.39
CA ARG A 331 15.12 16.64 29.24
C ARG A 331 14.66 15.33 28.63
N PHE A 332 15.46 14.81 27.71
CA PHE A 332 15.47 13.40 27.35
C PHE A 332 15.96 12.58 28.57
N ASP A 333 15.18 12.63 29.64
CA ASP A 333 15.53 11.86 30.81
C ASP A 333 14.71 10.56 30.89
N ARG A 334 15.32 9.57 31.51
CA ARG A 334 14.82 8.19 31.61
C ARG A 334 13.51 8.05 32.41
N PHE A 335 13.01 9.11 33.04
CA PHE A 335 11.98 9.05 34.07
C PHE A 335 10.74 9.92 33.82
N SER A 336 10.83 11.01 33.06
CA SER A 336 9.81 12.04 33.10
C SER A 336 8.89 12.12 31.88
N GLY A 337 9.05 11.24 30.89
CA GLY A 337 8.34 11.41 29.63
C GLY A 337 8.67 12.74 28.93
N GLY A 338 9.80 13.33 29.23
CA GLY A 338 10.26 14.63 28.72
C GLY A 338 10.37 14.69 27.21
N TRP A 339 10.55 13.54 26.57
CA TRP A 339 10.53 13.41 25.12
C TRP A 339 9.14 13.77 24.51
N ARG A 340 8.00 13.50 25.23
CA ARG A 340 6.67 13.92 24.76
C ARG A 340 6.54 15.44 24.76
N LEU A 341 7.01 16.07 25.83
CA LEU A 341 7.07 17.52 25.93
C LEU A 341 7.99 18.10 24.85
N TYR A 342 9.16 17.45 24.61
CA TYR A 342 10.05 17.80 23.51
C TYR A 342 9.34 17.77 22.16
N ARG A 343 8.68 16.65 21.84
CA ARG A 343 7.88 16.49 20.63
C ARG A 343 6.80 17.55 20.52
N SER A 344 6.07 17.81 21.59
CA SER A 344 5.04 18.85 21.62
C SER A 344 5.61 20.24 21.34
N VAL A 345 6.82 20.56 21.83
CA VAL A 345 7.52 21.82 21.52
C VAL A 345 7.84 21.90 20.02
N VAL A 346 8.42 20.86 19.45
CA VAL A 346 8.75 20.82 18.01
C VAL A 346 7.50 20.95 17.15
N GLN A 347 6.42 20.21 17.48
CA GLN A 347 5.17 20.27 16.74
C GLN A 347 4.49 21.64 16.84
N LEU A 348 4.61 22.32 17.96
CA LEU A 348 4.13 23.71 18.11
C LEU A 348 4.96 24.67 17.26
N ILE A 349 6.28 24.56 17.22
CA ILE A 349 7.12 25.37 16.32
C ILE A 349 6.68 25.15 14.86
N ARG A 350 6.45 23.88 14.44
CA ARG A 350 5.92 23.54 13.10
C ARG A 350 4.55 24.20 12.87
N ALA A 351 3.62 24.04 13.79
CA ALA A 351 2.27 24.60 13.71
C ALA A 351 2.28 26.13 13.54
N PHE A 352 3.12 26.83 14.30
CA PHE A 352 3.21 28.28 14.25
C PHE A 352 3.92 28.82 13.01
N LYS A 353 5.01 28.16 12.58
CA LYS A 353 5.91 28.67 11.53
C LYS A 353 5.62 28.14 10.13
N LEU A 354 5.10 26.90 10.00
CA LEU A 354 5.00 26.21 8.72
C LEU A 354 3.55 25.93 8.28
N PHE A 355 2.55 26.13 9.16
CA PHE A 355 1.14 25.88 8.83
C PHE A 355 0.31 27.16 8.98
N ARG A 356 -0.42 27.52 7.92
CA ARG A 356 -1.18 28.75 7.83
C ARG A 356 -2.68 28.46 7.88
N ARG A 357 -3.39 29.21 8.73
CA ARG A 357 -4.86 29.20 8.75
C ARG A 357 -5.40 29.68 7.39
N ASP A 358 -6.53 29.12 6.97
CA ASP A 358 -7.24 29.40 5.72
C ASP A 358 -6.45 29.00 4.43
N VAL A 359 -5.30 28.34 4.59
CA VAL A 359 -4.51 27.73 3.53
C VAL A 359 -4.36 26.23 3.76
N ASP A 360 -3.76 25.83 4.87
CA ASP A 360 -3.48 24.44 5.19
C ASP A 360 -4.60 23.80 6.03
N TYR A 361 -5.32 24.61 6.78
CA TYR A 361 -6.45 24.21 7.61
C TYR A 361 -7.39 25.39 7.83
N ILE A 362 -8.65 25.09 8.17
CA ILE A 362 -9.63 26.08 8.62
C ILE A 362 -10.08 25.77 10.04
N VAL A 363 -10.62 26.78 10.73
CA VAL A 363 -11.30 26.59 12.01
C VAL A 363 -12.80 26.64 11.77
N ARG A 364 -13.51 25.55 11.99
CA ARG A 364 -14.95 25.44 11.80
C ARG A 364 -15.61 24.75 13.00
N ASN A 365 -16.64 25.36 13.58
CA ASN A 365 -17.35 24.82 14.75
C ASN A 365 -16.43 24.50 15.94
N GLY A 366 -15.43 25.33 16.22
CA GLY A 366 -14.45 25.11 17.28
C GLY A 366 -13.48 23.95 17.03
N ARG A 367 -13.27 23.59 15.77
CA ARG A 367 -12.42 22.47 15.36
C ARG A 367 -11.48 22.87 14.24
N VAL A 368 -10.25 22.36 14.29
CA VAL A 368 -9.33 22.37 13.15
C VAL A 368 -9.82 21.35 12.11
N VAL A 369 -9.97 21.78 10.87
CA VAL A 369 -10.34 20.95 9.73
C VAL A 369 -9.27 21.11 8.65
N VAL A 370 -8.72 19.98 8.20
CA VAL A 370 -7.65 19.93 7.19
C VAL A 370 -8.17 20.43 5.85
N VAL A 371 -7.38 21.22 5.14
CA VAL A 371 -7.57 21.55 3.73
C VAL A 371 -6.63 20.65 2.90
N ASP A 372 -7.20 19.90 1.99
CA ASP A 372 -6.44 19.02 1.10
C ASP A 372 -5.66 19.84 0.07
N GLU A 373 -4.35 19.69 0.03
CA GLU A 373 -3.45 20.49 -0.82
C GLU A 373 -3.74 20.36 -2.32
N PHE A 374 -4.21 19.19 -2.75
CA PHE A 374 -4.43 18.89 -4.17
C PHE A 374 -5.79 19.38 -4.66
N THR A 375 -6.80 19.28 -3.81
CA THR A 375 -8.18 19.61 -4.18
C THR A 375 -8.65 20.98 -3.68
N GLY A 376 -7.95 21.58 -2.70
CA GLY A 376 -8.36 22.78 -2.01
C GLY A 376 -9.64 22.63 -1.18
N ARG A 377 -10.14 21.39 -1.04
CA ARG A 377 -11.38 21.08 -0.32
C ARG A 377 -11.12 20.76 1.14
N THR A 378 -12.07 21.04 1.99
CA THR A 378 -12.03 20.64 3.39
C THR A 378 -12.22 19.14 3.55
N ALA A 379 -11.39 18.50 4.35
CA ALA A 379 -11.43 17.08 4.67
C ALA A 379 -11.71 16.88 6.19
N PRO A 380 -13.00 16.88 6.62
CA PRO A 380 -13.38 16.83 8.03
C PRO A 380 -12.94 15.58 8.76
N ASP A 381 -12.82 14.46 8.02
CA ASP A 381 -12.46 13.14 8.56
C ASP A 381 -10.95 12.92 8.61
N LYS A 382 -10.15 13.80 7.98
CA LYS A 382 -8.69 13.76 8.03
C LYS A 382 -8.16 14.56 9.23
N ARG A 383 -7.09 14.04 9.84
CA ARG A 383 -6.31 14.75 10.88
C ARG A 383 -4.85 14.77 10.46
N PHE A 384 -4.12 15.81 10.88
CA PHE A 384 -2.67 15.81 10.79
C PHE A 384 -2.11 14.81 11.80
N GLU A 385 -1.13 14.05 11.37
CA GLU A 385 -0.49 13.00 12.16
C GLU A 385 0.66 13.55 13.04
N GLY A 386 1.19 12.70 13.90
CA GLY A 386 2.42 12.97 14.61
C GLY A 386 2.33 14.06 15.70
N GLY A 387 1.14 14.36 16.24
CA GLY A 387 0.96 15.40 17.26
C GLY A 387 0.79 16.81 16.69
N LEU A 388 0.82 16.96 15.36
CA LEU A 388 0.63 18.29 14.72
C LEU A 388 -0.80 18.79 14.87
N HIS A 389 -1.81 17.92 14.77
CA HIS A 389 -3.20 18.34 14.92
C HIS A 389 -3.51 18.91 16.30
N PRO A 390 -3.13 18.27 17.42
CA PRO A 390 -3.19 18.89 18.75
C PRO A 390 -2.40 20.20 18.87
N ALA A 391 -1.25 20.30 18.21
CA ALA A 391 -0.47 21.55 18.21
C ALA A 391 -1.18 22.69 17.48
N LEU A 392 -1.90 22.41 16.39
CA LEU A 392 -2.73 23.38 15.70
C LEU A 392 -3.96 23.78 16.53
N GLU A 393 -4.63 22.82 17.19
CA GLU A 393 -5.72 23.12 18.14
C GLU A 393 -5.19 24.03 19.27
N CYS A 394 -4.00 23.77 19.81
CA CYS A 394 -3.35 24.59 20.82
C CYS A 394 -2.94 25.98 20.30
N LYS A 395 -2.45 26.07 19.05
CA LYS A 395 -2.14 27.33 18.38
C LYS A 395 -3.37 28.22 18.30
N GLU A 396 -4.51 27.65 17.88
CA GLU A 396 -5.79 28.36 17.72
C GLU A 396 -6.55 28.54 19.04
N ASN A 397 -5.96 28.18 20.19
CA ASN A 397 -6.60 28.24 21.53
C ASN A 397 -7.90 27.41 21.59
N LEU A 398 -7.98 26.31 20.88
CA LEU A 398 -9.09 25.37 20.91
C LEU A 398 -8.86 24.30 21.98
N PRO A 399 -9.91 23.60 22.43
CA PRO A 399 -9.74 22.41 23.26
C PRO A 399 -8.93 21.35 22.52
N VAL A 400 -7.81 20.93 23.13
CA VAL A 400 -6.95 19.87 22.57
C VAL A 400 -7.65 18.54 22.77
N ARG A 401 -7.89 17.83 21.66
CA ARG A 401 -8.56 16.53 21.65
C ARG A 401 -7.55 15.38 21.68
N PRO A 402 -8.01 14.18 22.11
CA PRO A 402 -7.23 12.98 22.04
C PRO A 402 -6.61 12.78 20.66
N ASP A 403 -5.31 12.47 20.60
CA ASP A 403 -4.62 12.20 19.35
C ASP A 403 -4.66 10.72 19.00
N GLN A 404 -4.51 10.41 17.72
CA GLN A 404 -4.36 9.03 17.28
C GLN A 404 -2.91 8.61 17.48
N ARG A 405 -2.73 7.53 18.21
CA ARG A 405 -1.44 6.93 18.48
C ARG A 405 -1.27 5.65 17.69
N ILE A 406 -0.19 5.55 16.92
CA ILE A 406 0.13 4.33 16.19
C ILE A 406 0.58 3.27 17.20
N SER A 407 -0.24 2.24 17.42
CA SER A 407 0.10 1.11 18.30
C SER A 407 0.92 0.04 17.58
N ALA A 408 0.64 -0.21 16.30
CA ALA A 408 1.40 -1.11 15.46
C ALA A 408 1.26 -0.71 13.99
N ARG A 409 2.31 -0.98 13.20
CA ARG A 409 2.28 -0.77 11.75
C ARG A 409 3.11 -1.84 11.04
N ILE A 410 2.68 -2.18 9.81
CA ILE A 410 3.44 -3.04 8.90
C ILE A 410 3.09 -2.69 7.46
N THR A 411 4.06 -2.79 6.55
CA THR A 411 3.81 -2.74 5.11
C THR A 411 3.60 -4.15 4.56
N TYR A 412 2.91 -4.29 3.42
CA TYR A 412 2.79 -5.60 2.77
C TYR A 412 4.14 -6.23 2.42
N PRO A 413 5.13 -5.48 1.87
CA PRO A 413 6.46 -6.03 1.67
C PRO A 413 7.09 -6.62 2.91
N ALA A 414 6.94 -5.97 4.05
CA ALA A 414 7.46 -6.47 5.32
C ALA A 414 6.72 -7.72 5.80
N LEU A 415 5.39 -7.74 5.71
CA LEU A 415 4.58 -8.88 6.10
C LEU A 415 4.93 -10.13 5.28
N PHE A 416 4.98 -10.00 3.94
CA PHE A 416 5.22 -11.16 3.08
C PHE A 416 6.66 -11.67 3.13
N LYS A 417 7.63 -10.86 3.60
CA LYS A 417 8.98 -11.35 3.93
C LYS A 417 9.03 -12.27 5.16
N LEU A 418 8.01 -12.27 6.00
CA LEU A 418 7.93 -13.18 7.16
C LEU A 418 7.59 -14.62 6.73
N PHE A 419 7.05 -14.82 5.54
CA PHE A 419 6.74 -16.15 5.04
C PHE A 419 8.02 -16.90 4.65
N GLY A 420 8.11 -18.15 5.06
CA GLY A 420 9.22 -19.02 4.70
C GLY A 420 9.29 -19.30 3.20
N ARG A 421 8.15 -19.25 2.51
CA ARG A 421 8.03 -19.45 1.06
C ARG A 421 7.00 -18.50 0.46
N LEU A 422 7.37 -17.84 -0.63
CA LEU A 422 6.53 -16.87 -1.32
C LEU A 422 6.48 -17.18 -2.81
N ALA A 423 5.28 -17.10 -3.39
CA ALA A 423 5.06 -17.14 -4.82
C ALA A 423 3.83 -16.31 -5.19
N GLY A 424 3.56 -16.13 -6.47
CA GLY A 424 2.36 -15.38 -6.86
C GLY A 424 1.96 -15.57 -8.31
N LEU A 425 0.82 -15.00 -8.60
CA LEU A 425 0.16 -15.02 -9.90
C LEU A 425 -0.24 -13.58 -10.28
N THR A 426 -0.05 -13.24 -11.54
CA THR A 426 -0.59 -11.99 -12.12
C THR A 426 -0.60 -12.06 -13.64
N GLY A 427 -1.31 -11.16 -14.30
CA GLY A 427 -1.28 -11.01 -15.78
C GLY A 427 -0.20 -10.06 -16.28
N THR A 428 0.51 -9.33 -15.40
CA THR A 428 1.29 -8.14 -15.73
C THR A 428 2.56 -7.95 -14.89
N ALA A 429 3.32 -9.03 -14.62
CA ALA A 429 4.56 -8.96 -13.83
C ALA A 429 5.76 -8.42 -14.60
N SER A 430 5.82 -8.67 -15.91
CA SER A 430 7.00 -8.40 -16.74
C SER A 430 7.53 -6.97 -16.68
N PRO A 431 6.70 -5.92 -16.68
CA PRO A 431 7.20 -4.55 -16.58
C PRO A 431 7.98 -4.28 -15.27
N ASN A 432 7.66 -5.02 -14.19
CA ASN A 432 8.27 -4.89 -12.88
C ASN A 432 9.18 -6.10 -12.50
N GLU A 433 9.62 -6.92 -13.47
CA GLU A 433 10.43 -8.12 -13.21
C GLU A 433 11.71 -7.81 -12.43
N GLU A 434 12.38 -6.72 -12.76
CA GLU A 434 13.60 -6.29 -12.07
C GLU A 434 13.32 -5.90 -10.62
N GLU A 435 12.18 -5.25 -10.36
CA GLU A 435 11.74 -4.88 -9.04
C GLU A 435 11.40 -6.10 -8.19
N PHE A 436 10.63 -7.06 -8.71
CA PHE A 436 10.34 -8.32 -8.02
C PHE A 436 11.61 -9.09 -7.67
N ARG A 437 12.57 -9.13 -8.59
CA ARG A 437 13.85 -9.79 -8.34
C ARG A 437 14.70 -9.09 -7.28
N LYS A 438 14.81 -7.76 -7.36
CA LYS A 438 15.68 -6.97 -6.46
C LYS A 438 15.11 -6.83 -5.04
N LEU A 439 13.80 -6.61 -4.92
CA LEU A 439 13.17 -6.29 -3.64
C LEU A 439 12.64 -7.52 -2.91
N TYR A 440 12.18 -8.53 -3.66
CA TYR A 440 11.51 -9.72 -3.09
C TYR A 440 12.27 -11.04 -3.38
N GLY A 441 13.28 -11.03 -4.22
CA GLY A 441 13.99 -12.24 -4.64
C GLY A 441 13.16 -13.15 -5.56
N LEU A 442 12.01 -12.67 -6.06
CA LEU A 442 11.09 -13.44 -6.86
C LEU A 442 11.44 -13.35 -8.35
N LYS A 443 11.46 -14.50 -9.02
CA LYS A 443 11.63 -14.59 -10.48
C LYS A 443 10.26 -14.59 -11.15
N VAL A 444 10.16 -13.93 -12.30
CA VAL A 444 8.96 -13.95 -13.15
C VAL A 444 9.12 -15.02 -14.23
N VAL A 445 8.12 -15.88 -14.37
CA VAL A 445 8.04 -16.90 -15.42
C VAL A 445 6.82 -16.60 -16.29
N LYS A 446 7.05 -16.25 -17.55
CA LYS A 446 5.97 -16.00 -18.52
C LYS A 446 5.38 -17.31 -19.00
N ILE A 447 4.12 -17.54 -18.72
CA ILE A 447 3.39 -18.70 -19.17
C ILE A 447 2.65 -18.37 -20.47
N PRO A 448 2.79 -19.16 -21.53
CA PRO A 448 2.06 -18.92 -22.79
C PRO A 448 0.55 -19.05 -22.56
N THR A 449 -0.22 -18.37 -23.37
CA THR A 449 -1.69 -18.49 -23.36
C THR A 449 -2.11 -19.83 -23.99
N ASN A 450 -3.24 -20.40 -23.51
CA ASN A 450 -3.79 -21.63 -24.03
C ASN A 450 -4.22 -21.49 -25.50
N ARG A 451 -4.75 -20.35 -25.88
CA ARG A 451 -5.07 -19.97 -27.27
C ARG A 451 -4.36 -18.67 -27.63
N PRO A 452 -4.00 -18.45 -28.90
CA PRO A 452 -3.40 -17.19 -29.34
C PRO A 452 -4.30 -15.99 -29.00
N VAL A 453 -3.66 -14.89 -28.55
CA VAL A 453 -4.37 -13.63 -28.33
C VAL A 453 -4.59 -12.96 -29.69
N ILE A 454 -5.84 -12.78 -30.08
CA ILE A 454 -6.24 -12.14 -31.34
C ILE A 454 -6.83 -10.72 -31.15
N ARG A 455 -6.75 -10.20 -29.93
CA ARG A 455 -7.17 -8.82 -29.61
C ARG A 455 -6.33 -7.80 -30.36
N ALA A 456 -7.00 -6.85 -31.01
CA ALA A 456 -6.34 -5.69 -31.60
C ALA A 456 -6.13 -4.56 -30.58
N GLN A 457 -4.95 -3.96 -30.61
CA GLN A 457 -4.65 -2.74 -29.88
C GLN A 457 -4.50 -1.60 -30.87
N LEU A 458 -5.47 -0.68 -30.89
CA LEU A 458 -5.46 0.46 -31.77
C LEU A 458 -4.49 1.53 -31.26
N PRO A 459 -3.94 2.36 -32.15
CA PRO A 459 -3.13 3.53 -31.77
C PRO A 459 -3.93 4.48 -30.87
N ASP A 460 -3.22 5.12 -29.93
CA ASP A 460 -3.81 6.13 -29.05
C ASP A 460 -4.33 7.33 -29.88
N VAL A 461 -5.41 7.94 -29.39
CA VAL A 461 -5.91 9.21 -29.92
C VAL A 461 -5.61 10.30 -28.91
N THR A 462 -4.92 11.34 -29.35
CA THR A 462 -4.40 12.39 -28.45
C THR A 462 -5.07 13.73 -28.74
N PHE A 463 -5.44 14.44 -27.70
CA PHE A 463 -6.14 15.71 -27.75
C PHE A 463 -5.36 16.80 -26.99
N LYS A 464 -5.65 18.07 -27.29
CA LYS A 464 -5.07 19.19 -26.55
C LYS A 464 -5.74 19.36 -25.19
N THR A 465 -7.05 19.20 -25.13
CA THR A 465 -7.83 19.42 -23.91
C THR A 465 -8.56 18.15 -23.44
N GLU A 466 -8.82 18.07 -22.15
CA GLU A 466 -9.62 16.99 -21.56
C GLU A 466 -11.06 17.00 -22.11
N SER A 467 -11.64 18.18 -22.33
CA SER A 467 -13.00 18.31 -22.82
C SER A 467 -13.19 17.78 -24.26
N GLU A 468 -12.21 17.99 -25.14
CA GLU A 468 -12.21 17.40 -26.49
C GLU A 468 -12.09 15.88 -26.41
N LYS A 469 -11.17 15.38 -25.59
CA LYS A 469 -10.98 13.96 -25.33
C LYS A 469 -12.27 13.27 -24.87
N LEU A 470 -12.96 13.80 -23.85
CA LEU A 470 -14.17 13.19 -23.32
C LEU A 470 -15.32 13.20 -24.34
N ARG A 471 -15.45 14.25 -25.17
CA ARG A 471 -16.41 14.28 -26.29
C ARG A 471 -16.13 13.17 -27.29
N ALA A 472 -14.88 13.04 -27.73
CA ALA A 472 -14.47 11.99 -28.65
C ALA A 472 -14.70 10.57 -28.09
N VAL A 473 -14.46 10.37 -26.79
CA VAL A 473 -14.80 9.08 -26.11
C VAL A 473 -16.29 8.79 -26.21
N VAL A 474 -17.16 9.77 -25.93
CA VAL A 474 -18.61 9.57 -25.96
C VAL A 474 -19.12 9.34 -27.40
N GLU A 475 -18.56 10.02 -28.41
CA GLU A 475 -18.85 9.80 -29.81
C GLU A 475 -18.43 8.40 -30.27
N GLU A 476 -17.28 7.92 -29.86
CA GLU A 476 -16.80 6.57 -30.14
C GLU A 476 -17.70 5.51 -29.47
N VAL A 477 -18.12 5.72 -28.22
CA VAL A 477 -19.09 4.87 -27.51
C VAL A 477 -20.42 4.84 -28.26
N GLU A 478 -20.97 5.98 -28.65
CA GLU A 478 -22.24 6.08 -29.38
C GLU A 478 -22.20 5.31 -30.72
N ARG A 479 -21.08 5.48 -31.45
CA ARG A 479 -20.86 4.81 -32.74
C ARG A 479 -20.91 3.29 -32.62
N PHE A 480 -20.12 2.70 -31.70
CA PHE A 480 -20.02 1.24 -31.54
C PHE A 480 -21.22 0.64 -30.82
N HIS A 481 -21.87 1.39 -29.94
CA HIS A 481 -23.10 0.98 -29.29
C HIS A 481 -24.21 0.72 -30.32
N ARG A 482 -24.35 1.58 -31.36
CA ARG A 482 -25.33 1.39 -32.44
C ARG A 482 -25.12 0.08 -33.20
N LEU A 483 -23.88 -0.41 -33.25
CA LEU A 483 -23.51 -1.67 -33.90
C LEU A 483 -23.68 -2.89 -32.98
N GLY A 484 -24.14 -2.69 -31.75
CA GLY A 484 -24.35 -3.78 -30.80
C GLY A 484 -23.06 -4.23 -30.09
N VAL A 485 -21.93 -3.57 -30.30
CA VAL A 485 -20.64 -3.90 -29.64
C VAL A 485 -20.73 -3.58 -28.16
N PRO A 486 -20.37 -4.52 -27.25
CA PRO A 486 -20.25 -4.23 -25.82
C PRO A 486 -19.02 -3.37 -25.56
N ILE A 487 -19.16 -2.34 -24.72
CA ILE A 487 -18.13 -1.34 -24.49
C ILE A 487 -17.81 -1.23 -23.00
N LEU A 488 -16.53 -1.27 -22.68
CA LEU A 488 -16.01 -0.98 -21.34
C LEU A 488 -15.15 0.28 -21.39
N VAL A 489 -15.61 1.34 -20.72
CA VAL A 489 -14.88 2.60 -20.59
C VAL A 489 -14.15 2.60 -19.25
N GLY A 490 -12.82 2.53 -19.29
CA GLY A 490 -11.95 2.61 -18.12
C GLY A 490 -11.55 4.04 -17.79
N THR A 491 -11.83 4.50 -16.57
CA THR A 491 -11.46 5.82 -16.05
C THR A 491 -10.52 5.69 -14.86
N ARG A 492 -9.69 6.71 -14.62
CA ARG A 492 -8.79 6.74 -13.48
C ARG A 492 -9.48 7.24 -12.21
N SER A 493 -10.33 8.24 -12.33
CA SER A 493 -11.01 8.87 -11.21
C SER A 493 -12.53 8.65 -11.23
N ILE A 494 -13.13 8.73 -10.04
CA ILE A 494 -14.60 8.71 -9.90
C ILE A 494 -15.19 9.94 -10.59
N GLU A 495 -14.52 11.08 -10.51
CA GLU A 495 -14.97 12.33 -11.13
C GLU A 495 -15.07 12.21 -12.66
N THR A 496 -14.04 11.67 -13.33
CA THR A 496 -14.06 11.41 -14.78
C THR A 496 -15.16 10.41 -15.13
N SER A 497 -15.36 9.36 -14.32
CA SER A 497 -16.42 8.38 -14.50
C SER A 497 -17.81 9.04 -14.44
N GLU A 498 -18.06 9.93 -13.48
CA GLU A 498 -19.32 10.65 -13.33
C GLU A 498 -19.55 11.66 -14.48
N ARG A 499 -18.49 12.33 -14.96
CA ARG A 499 -18.58 13.23 -16.13
C ARG A 499 -18.98 12.48 -17.38
N ILE A 500 -18.32 11.36 -17.69
CA ILE A 500 -18.66 10.51 -18.83
C ILE A 500 -20.09 9.98 -18.69
N SER A 501 -20.46 9.50 -17.50
CA SER A 501 -21.81 9.02 -17.22
C SER A 501 -22.89 10.10 -17.48
N ARG A 502 -22.62 11.34 -17.12
CA ARG A 502 -23.53 12.47 -17.40
C ARG A 502 -23.65 12.70 -18.90
N MET A 503 -22.55 12.75 -19.63
CA MET A 503 -22.53 12.96 -21.08
C MET A 503 -23.25 11.84 -21.85
N LEU A 504 -23.10 10.58 -21.40
CA LEU A 504 -23.81 9.43 -21.98
C LEU A 504 -25.33 9.54 -21.75
N ARG A 505 -25.78 9.97 -20.57
CA ARG A 505 -27.21 10.22 -20.28
C ARG A 505 -27.79 11.34 -21.14
N GLU A 506 -27.06 12.42 -21.38
CA GLU A 506 -27.44 13.51 -22.25
C GLU A 506 -27.66 13.05 -23.69
N LYS A 507 -26.92 12.00 -24.11
CA LYS A 507 -27.08 11.31 -25.40
C LYS A 507 -28.18 10.24 -25.38
N GLY A 508 -28.84 9.98 -24.26
CA GLY A 508 -29.87 8.94 -24.14
C GLY A 508 -29.32 7.51 -24.15
N LEU A 509 -28.00 7.32 -23.84
CA LEU A 509 -27.33 6.02 -23.83
C LEU A 509 -27.43 5.39 -22.44
N ASP A 510 -28.16 4.26 -22.33
CA ASP A 510 -28.20 3.48 -21.08
C ASP A 510 -26.84 2.82 -20.77
N HIS A 511 -26.38 2.95 -19.54
CA HIS A 511 -25.09 2.43 -19.15
C HIS A 511 -25.03 2.09 -17.66
N ALA A 512 -24.12 1.18 -17.29
CA ALA A 512 -23.79 0.87 -15.90
C ALA A 512 -22.51 1.58 -15.47
N VAL A 513 -22.49 2.07 -14.22
CA VAL A 513 -21.31 2.68 -13.62
C VAL A 513 -20.81 1.79 -12.47
N LEU A 514 -19.54 1.45 -12.52
CA LEU A 514 -18.81 0.71 -11.49
C LEU A 514 -17.90 1.67 -10.72
N ASN A 515 -18.23 1.91 -9.47
CA ASN A 515 -17.38 2.66 -8.55
C ASN A 515 -17.20 1.81 -7.28
N ALA A 516 -16.01 1.69 -6.77
CA ALA A 516 -15.53 0.76 -5.74
C ALA A 516 -16.30 0.72 -4.38
N LYS A 517 -17.62 0.99 -4.39
CA LYS A 517 -18.44 1.05 -3.17
C LYS A 517 -19.14 -0.27 -2.80
N ASN A 518 -19.28 -1.23 -3.72
CA ASN A 518 -19.99 -2.48 -3.46
C ASN A 518 -19.50 -3.62 -4.37
N HIS A 519 -18.53 -4.39 -3.92
CA HIS A 519 -17.90 -5.47 -4.69
C HIS A 519 -18.84 -6.59 -5.16
N ALA A 520 -19.89 -6.93 -4.41
CA ALA A 520 -20.84 -7.97 -4.82
C ALA A 520 -21.74 -7.51 -5.97
N ALA A 521 -22.23 -6.28 -5.93
CA ALA A 521 -23.01 -5.67 -7.02
C ALA A 521 -22.12 -5.46 -8.26
N GLU A 522 -20.86 -5.08 -8.09
CA GLU A 522 -19.88 -4.94 -9.17
C GLU A 522 -19.69 -6.23 -9.95
N ALA A 523 -19.56 -7.36 -9.27
CA ALA A 523 -19.36 -8.66 -9.92
C ALA A 523 -20.55 -9.03 -10.84
N GLN A 524 -21.79 -8.66 -10.48
CA GLN A 524 -22.95 -8.90 -11.32
C GLN A 524 -22.98 -8.00 -12.56
N ILE A 525 -22.62 -6.72 -12.42
CA ILE A 525 -22.53 -5.76 -13.53
C ILE A 525 -21.43 -6.20 -14.50
N VAL A 526 -20.26 -6.61 -14.00
CA VAL A 526 -19.13 -7.06 -14.81
C VAL A 526 -19.48 -8.32 -15.60
N LYS A 527 -20.21 -9.27 -15.02
CA LYS A 527 -20.67 -10.47 -15.74
C LYS A 527 -21.53 -10.14 -16.96
N ARG A 528 -22.31 -9.05 -16.90
CA ARG A 528 -23.17 -8.60 -17.99
C ARG A 528 -22.49 -7.66 -18.99
N ALA A 529 -21.26 -7.21 -18.70
CA ALA A 529 -20.52 -6.26 -19.54
C ALA A 529 -20.20 -6.80 -20.95
N GLY A 530 -20.30 -8.12 -21.18
CA GLY A 530 -20.13 -8.77 -22.49
C GLY A 530 -21.42 -8.99 -23.27
N GLU A 531 -22.58 -8.48 -22.80
CA GLU A 531 -23.86 -8.54 -23.49
C GLU A 531 -23.88 -7.52 -24.65
N PRO A 532 -24.59 -7.83 -25.78
CA PRO A 532 -24.77 -6.86 -26.87
C PRO A 532 -25.37 -5.53 -26.39
N TYR A 533 -24.97 -4.42 -27.00
CA TYR A 533 -25.43 -3.06 -26.66
C TYR A 533 -25.13 -2.63 -25.21
N ARG A 534 -24.24 -3.30 -24.50
CA ARG A 534 -23.92 -2.96 -23.10
C ARG A 534 -22.80 -1.93 -23.03
N ILE A 535 -23.05 -0.83 -22.34
CA ILE A 535 -22.03 0.16 -21.98
C ILE A 535 -21.76 0.05 -20.48
N THR A 536 -20.48 -0.09 -20.12
CA THR A 536 -20.03 -0.13 -18.73
C THR A 536 -18.93 0.89 -18.52
N VAL A 537 -19.14 1.84 -17.62
CA VAL A 537 -18.11 2.81 -17.20
C VAL A 537 -17.54 2.35 -15.87
N ALA A 538 -16.24 2.11 -15.81
CA ALA A 538 -15.59 1.56 -14.62
C ALA A 538 -14.35 2.38 -14.22
N THR A 539 -14.18 2.64 -12.93
CA THR A 539 -12.88 3.06 -12.43
C THR A 539 -11.90 1.88 -12.46
N ASN A 540 -10.63 2.17 -12.58
CA ASN A 540 -9.57 1.20 -12.91
C ASN A 540 -9.55 -0.07 -12.04
N MET A 541 -9.86 0.05 -10.75
CA MET A 541 -9.85 -1.08 -9.80
C MET A 541 -11.18 -1.85 -9.75
N ALA A 542 -12.26 -1.29 -10.29
CA ALA A 542 -13.58 -1.90 -10.23
C ALA A 542 -13.66 -3.17 -11.09
N GLY A 543 -14.23 -4.23 -10.51
CA GLY A 543 -14.40 -5.52 -11.18
C GLY A 543 -13.10 -6.32 -11.40
N ARG A 544 -11.97 -5.96 -10.80
CA ARG A 544 -10.72 -6.75 -10.86
C ARG A 544 -10.93 -8.15 -10.29
N GLY A 545 -10.32 -9.17 -10.92
CA GLY A 545 -10.51 -10.57 -10.54
C GLY A 545 -11.84 -11.20 -11.00
N THR A 546 -12.73 -10.44 -11.68
CA THR A 546 -13.97 -10.96 -12.26
C THR A 546 -13.83 -11.07 -13.77
N ASP A 547 -14.27 -12.19 -14.33
CA ASP A 547 -14.20 -12.49 -15.77
C ASP A 547 -15.41 -11.90 -16.50
N ILE A 548 -15.15 -11.27 -17.67
CA ILE A 548 -16.19 -10.80 -18.58
C ILE A 548 -16.39 -11.87 -19.65
N LYS A 549 -17.53 -12.53 -19.62
CA LYS A 549 -17.92 -13.52 -20.64
C LYS A 549 -18.73 -12.85 -21.73
N LEU A 550 -18.38 -13.12 -22.97
CA LEU A 550 -19.14 -12.65 -24.11
C LEU A 550 -20.44 -13.44 -24.24
N HIS A 551 -21.51 -12.74 -24.63
CA HIS A 551 -22.80 -13.39 -24.90
C HIS A 551 -22.67 -14.37 -26.10
N PRO A 552 -23.27 -15.58 -26.06
CA PRO A 552 -23.11 -16.59 -27.10
C PRO A 552 -23.47 -16.09 -28.52
N ASN A 553 -24.50 -15.27 -28.66
CA ASN A 553 -24.95 -14.74 -29.91
C ASN A 553 -24.37 -13.37 -30.30
N LEU A 554 -23.37 -12.87 -29.51
CA LEU A 554 -22.80 -11.54 -29.71
C LEU A 554 -22.29 -11.36 -31.16
N PHE A 555 -21.54 -12.32 -31.65
CA PHE A 555 -20.87 -12.20 -32.93
C PHE A 555 -21.86 -12.18 -34.11
N ASP A 556 -22.98 -12.89 -34.00
CA ASP A 556 -24.03 -12.87 -35.03
C ASP A 556 -24.71 -11.51 -35.04
N ILE A 557 -25.18 -11.03 -33.88
CA ILE A 557 -25.86 -9.74 -33.74
C ILE A 557 -24.99 -8.59 -34.27
N VAL A 558 -23.73 -8.55 -33.86
CA VAL A 558 -22.79 -7.48 -34.26
C VAL A 558 -22.51 -7.56 -35.77
N THR A 559 -22.27 -8.76 -36.31
CA THR A 559 -22.02 -8.94 -37.75
C THR A 559 -23.22 -8.49 -38.57
N ASP A 560 -24.45 -8.85 -38.19
CA ASP A 560 -25.67 -8.46 -38.91
C ASP A 560 -25.87 -6.94 -38.90
N ASN A 561 -25.60 -6.27 -37.79
CA ASN A 561 -25.68 -4.80 -37.71
C ASN A 561 -24.64 -4.12 -38.64
N TYR A 562 -23.42 -4.66 -38.74
CA TYR A 562 -22.41 -4.16 -39.67
C TYR A 562 -22.86 -4.37 -41.14
N ILE A 563 -23.47 -5.52 -41.48
CA ILE A 563 -24.01 -5.77 -42.81
C ILE A 563 -25.08 -4.75 -43.15
N GLU A 564 -25.99 -4.44 -42.23
CA GLU A 564 -27.01 -3.42 -42.44
C GLU A 564 -26.42 -2.00 -42.63
N GLU A 565 -25.36 -1.66 -41.90
CA GLU A 565 -24.62 -0.41 -42.11
C GLU A 565 -23.96 -0.37 -43.50
N ILE A 566 -23.30 -1.46 -43.89
CA ILE A 566 -22.69 -1.58 -45.22
C ILE A 566 -23.78 -1.42 -46.34
N LYS A 567 -24.89 -2.11 -46.22
CA LYS A 567 -26.00 -2.02 -47.18
C LYS A 567 -26.54 -0.58 -47.27
N ARG A 568 -26.65 0.12 -46.16
CA ARG A 568 -27.11 1.50 -46.12
C ARG A 568 -26.10 2.42 -46.83
N ALA A 569 -24.83 2.31 -46.53
CA ALA A 569 -23.78 3.13 -47.14
C ALA A 569 -23.70 2.90 -48.66
N ILE A 570 -23.82 1.65 -49.13
CA ILE A 570 -23.87 1.33 -50.56
C ILE A 570 -25.11 1.97 -51.21
N LYS A 571 -26.29 1.90 -50.57
CA LYS A 571 -27.51 2.57 -51.06
C LYS A 571 -27.37 4.09 -51.15
N GLU A 572 -26.61 4.69 -50.26
CA GLU A 572 -26.30 6.13 -50.27
C GLU A 572 -25.23 6.51 -51.32
N GLY A 573 -24.77 5.55 -52.13
CA GLY A 573 -23.77 5.77 -53.17
C GLY A 573 -22.34 5.96 -52.63
N CYS A 574 -22.00 5.30 -51.55
CA CYS A 574 -20.66 5.33 -50.99
C CYS A 574 -19.83 4.10 -51.43
N ALA A 575 -18.55 4.30 -51.68
CA ALA A 575 -17.58 3.22 -51.70
C ALA A 575 -17.23 2.87 -50.25
N VAL A 576 -17.50 1.62 -49.83
CA VAL A 576 -17.32 1.20 -48.43
C VAL A 576 -15.98 0.49 -48.29
N LYS A 577 -15.15 1.01 -47.40
CA LYS A 577 -13.87 0.43 -47.01
C LYS A 577 -13.97 -0.14 -45.60
N VAL A 578 -13.82 -1.46 -45.45
CA VAL A 578 -13.88 -2.13 -44.15
C VAL A 578 -12.48 -2.60 -43.74
N GLU A 579 -11.99 -2.07 -42.64
CA GLU A 579 -10.75 -2.50 -41.98
C GLU A 579 -11.04 -3.69 -41.05
N ILE A 580 -10.24 -4.77 -41.17
CA ILE A 580 -10.34 -6.01 -40.40
C ILE A 580 -9.09 -6.16 -39.52
N PHE A 581 -9.26 -6.60 -38.31
CA PHE A 581 -8.15 -6.67 -37.31
C PHE A 581 -7.71 -8.09 -36.96
N SER A 582 -8.46 -9.11 -37.39
CA SER A 582 -8.09 -10.51 -37.20
C SER A 582 -8.62 -11.40 -38.34
N GLU A 583 -7.91 -12.47 -38.60
CA GLU A 583 -8.34 -13.48 -39.58
C GLU A 583 -9.73 -14.09 -39.23
N PHE A 584 -10.03 -14.22 -37.94
CA PHE A 584 -11.31 -14.71 -37.45
C PHE A 584 -12.45 -13.76 -37.87
N GLU A 585 -12.28 -12.45 -37.64
CA GLU A 585 -13.23 -11.43 -38.03
C GLU A 585 -13.42 -11.38 -39.55
N GLY A 586 -12.28 -11.42 -40.27
CA GLY A 586 -12.32 -11.42 -41.76
C GLY A 586 -13.06 -12.60 -42.36
N ARG A 587 -12.80 -13.83 -41.90
CA ARG A 587 -13.49 -15.04 -42.37
C ARG A 587 -15.02 -14.93 -42.14
N ARG A 588 -15.42 -14.41 -40.96
CA ARG A 588 -16.81 -14.29 -40.60
C ARG A 588 -17.54 -13.24 -41.46
N LEU A 589 -16.94 -12.06 -41.63
CA LEU A 589 -17.52 -10.99 -42.44
C LEU A 589 -17.62 -11.40 -43.91
N LYS A 590 -16.54 -11.95 -44.48
CA LYS A 590 -16.52 -12.45 -45.87
C LYS A 590 -17.61 -13.49 -46.12
N LYS A 591 -17.82 -14.44 -45.21
CA LYS A 591 -18.88 -15.44 -45.27
C LYS A 591 -20.26 -14.76 -45.30
N ARG A 592 -20.50 -13.82 -44.38
CA ARG A 592 -21.81 -13.15 -44.29
C ARG A 592 -22.10 -12.24 -45.48
N LEU A 593 -21.07 -11.52 -45.99
CA LEU A 593 -21.21 -10.74 -47.25
C LEU A 593 -21.58 -11.61 -48.42
N SER A 594 -20.98 -12.80 -48.57
CA SER A 594 -21.30 -13.77 -49.62
C SER A 594 -22.71 -14.33 -49.47
N GLU A 595 -23.18 -14.64 -48.25
CA GLU A 595 -24.55 -15.10 -47.97
C GLU A 595 -25.59 -14.04 -48.33
N GLU A 596 -25.30 -12.75 -48.16
CA GLU A 596 -26.14 -11.61 -48.46
C GLU A 596 -26.02 -11.13 -49.93
N GLY A 597 -25.15 -11.77 -50.73
CA GLY A 597 -24.93 -11.43 -52.14
C GLY A 597 -24.27 -10.06 -52.39
N ILE A 598 -23.51 -9.54 -51.39
CA ILE A 598 -22.78 -8.28 -51.51
C ILE A 598 -21.40 -8.53 -52.10
N PRO A 599 -21.11 -8.01 -53.30
CA PRO A 599 -19.80 -8.16 -53.92
C PRO A 599 -18.73 -7.34 -53.15
N PHE A 600 -17.56 -7.94 -53.00
CA PHE A 600 -16.43 -7.27 -52.36
C PHE A 600 -15.09 -7.64 -53.02
N SER A 601 -14.13 -6.73 -53.01
CA SER A 601 -12.74 -7.02 -53.31
C SER A 601 -11.97 -7.20 -51.99
N ASP A 602 -11.06 -8.17 -51.99
CA ASP A 602 -10.26 -8.56 -50.80
C ASP A 602 -8.81 -8.12 -50.98
N GLU A 603 -8.38 -7.12 -50.21
CA GLU A 603 -7.01 -6.60 -50.19
C GLU A 603 -6.28 -6.97 -48.87
N GLY A 604 -6.59 -8.14 -48.33
CA GLY A 604 -6.01 -8.67 -47.11
C GLY A 604 -6.75 -8.17 -45.86
N ASP A 605 -6.23 -7.13 -45.18
CA ASP A 605 -6.87 -6.57 -43.99
C ASP A 605 -7.96 -5.54 -44.32
N ILE A 606 -8.23 -5.34 -45.61
CA ILE A 606 -9.22 -4.37 -46.10
C ILE A 606 -10.18 -5.06 -47.06
N LEU A 607 -11.48 -4.82 -46.89
CA LEU A 607 -12.50 -5.19 -47.86
C LEU A 607 -13.11 -3.92 -48.47
N MET A 608 -13.24 -3.90 -49.84
CA MET A 608 -13.80 -2.80 -50.55
C MET A 608 -15.13 -3.24 -51.21
N MET A 609 -16.16 -2.42 -51.13
CA MET A 609 -17.52 -2.67 -51.65
C MET A 609 -18.13 -1.39 -52.18
N GLY A 610 -18.90 -1.48 -53.28
CA GLY A 610 -19.55 -0.32 -53.92
C GLY A 610 -18.58 0.53 -54.77
N ASP A 611 -19.13 1.31 -55.71
CA ASP A 611 -18.38 2.10 -56.69
C ASP A 611 -18.64 3.61 -56.53
N GLY A 612 -19.03 4.06 -55.36
CA GLY A 612 -19.43 5.46 -55.11
C GLY A 612 -18.24 6.43 -54.98
N ASP A 613 -18.48 7.72 -55.29
CA ASP A 613 -17.49 8.78 -55.20
C ASP A 613 -17.12 9.17 -53.75
N LYS A 614 -17.93 8.79 -52.79
CA LYS A 614 -17.72 9.06 -51.36
C LYS A 614 -17.21 7.81 -50.66
N GLU A 615 -16.06 7.90 -50.02
CA GLU A 615 -15.50 6.83 -49.18
C GLU A 615 -16.21 6.78 -47.82
N HIS A 616 -16.79 5.60 -47.46
CA HIS A 616 -17.30 5.30 -46.11
C HIS A 616 -16.40 4.29 -45.42
N LYS A 617 -15.69 4.71 -44.34
CA LYS A 617 -14.75 3.85 -43.62
C LYS A 617 -15.42 3.18 -42.43
N ILE A 618 -15.40 1.86 -42.42
CA ILE A 618 -15.89 1.01 -41.34
C ILE A 618 -14.71 0.27 -40.71
N ARG A 619 -14.66 0.23 -39.41
CA ARG A 619 -13.76 -0.65 -38.64
C ARG A 619 -14.59 -1.80 -38.11
N PHE A 620 -14.33 -2.99 -38.58
CA PHE A 620 -15.08 -4.17 -38.19
C PHE A 620 -14.49 -4.78 -36.93
N HIS A 621 -15.22 -4.70 -35.83
CA HIS A 621 -14.84 -5.23 -34.54
C HIS A 621 -15.88 -6.18 -34.01
N LEU A 622 -15.39 -7.34 -33.55
CA LEU A 622 -16.18 -8.30 -32.78
C LEU A 622 -15.62 -8.37 -31.34
N GLY A 623 -16.46 -8.75 -30.41
CA GLY A 623 -16.09 -8.87 -29.00
C GLY A 623 -16.15 -7.56 -28.22
N LEU A 624 -15.52 -7.54 -27.04
CA LEU A 624 -15.55 -6.39 -26.13
C LEU A 624 -14.61 -5.28 -26.61
N TYR A 625 -15.13 -4.06 -26.70
CA TYR A 625 -14.31 -2.88 -26.93
C TYR A 625 -13.94 -2.19 -25.61
N VAL A 626 -12.66 -2.12 -25.32
CA VAL A 626 -12.12 -1.46 -24.13
C VAL A 626 -11.55 -0.10 -24.50
N ILE A 627 -12.11 0.95 -23.91
CA ILE A 627 -11.68 2.34 -24.10
C ILE A 627 -11.02 2.83 -22.80
N GLY A 628 -9.73 3.17 -22.85
CA GLY A 628 -9.02 3.86 -21.76
C GLY A 628 -9.14 5.38 -21.95
N THR A 629 -9.54 6.12 -20.94
CA THR A 629 -9.73 7.57 -21.01
C THR A 629 -8.47 8.38 -20.70
N GLU A 630 -7.41 7.72 -20.30
CA GLU A 630 -6.07 8.28 -20.06
C GLU A 630 -5.05 7.13 -19.85
N ARG A 631 -3.76 7.44 -19.95
CA ARG A 631 -2.70 6.52 -19.54
C ARG A 631 -2.47 6.60 -18.04
N HIS A 632 -2.24 5.45 -17.42
CA HIS A 632 -1.94 5.36 -16.00
C HIS A 632 -0.46 5.62 -15.71
N GLN A 633 -0.13 5.82 -14.44
CA GLN A 633 1.27 6.02 -13.99
C GLN A 633 2.15 4.79 -14.24
N ALA A 634 1.56 3.60 -14.39
CA ALA A 634 2.27 2.37 -14.70
C ALA A 634 1.64 1.66 -15.88
N ARG A 635 2.46 1.27 -16.85
CA ARG A 635 2.06 0.56 -18.09
C ARG A 635 1.30 -0.73 -17.81
N ARG A 636 1.67 -1.46 -16.76
CA ARG A 636 0.96 -2.69 -16.38
C ARG A 636 -0.53 -2.48 -16.05
N ILE A 637 -0.92 -1.29 -15.58
CA ILE A 637 -2.32 -0.95 -15.30
C ILE A 637 -3.08 -0.78 -16.63
N ASP A 638 -2.45 -0.16 -17.62
CA ASP A 638 -3.00 -0.07 -18.97
C ASP A 638 -3.17 -1.47 -19.59
N ASP A 639 -2.18 -2.36 -19.41
CA ASP A 639 -2.22 -3.75 -19.86
C ASP A 639 -3.33 -4.56 -19.16
N GLN A 640 -3.58 -4.30 -17.86
CA GLN A 640 -4.69 -4.92 -17.13
C GLN A 640 -6.06 -4.46 -17.64
N LEU A 641 -6.19 -3.17 -17.96
CA LEU A 641 -7.42 -2.62 -18.54
C LEU A 641 -7.64 -3.21 -19.95
N ALA A 642 -6.65 -3.12 -20.83
CA ALA A 642 -6.70 -3.72 -22.16
C ALA A 642 -6.97 -5.23 -22.12
N GLY A 643 -6.39 -5.94 -21.11
CA GLY A 643 -6.57 -7.37 -20.86
C GLY A 643 -7.99 -7.79 -20.43
N ARG A 644 -8.92 -6.84 -20.24
CA ARG A 644 -10.35 -7.16 -20.06
C ARG A 644 -11.00 -7.71 -21.31
N SER A 645 -10.44 -7.40 -22.48
CA SER A 645 -10.88 -7.86 -23.80
C SER A 645 -9.95 -8.93 -24.35
N GLY A 646 -10.44 -9.74 -25.28
CA GLY A 646 -9.65 -10.72 -26.03
C GLY A 646 -9.13 -11.88 -25.17
N ARG A 647 -9.98 -12.52 -24.37
CA ARG A 647 -9.64 -13.63 -23.47
C ARG A 647 -9.89 -14.97 -24.14
N GLN A 648 -9.06 -15.96 -23.81
CA GLN A 648 -9.22 -17.35 -24.32
C GLN A 648 -9.35 -17.47 -25.85
N GLY A 649 -8.68 -16.56 -26.58
CA GLY A 649 -8.75 -16.51 -28.03
C GLY A 649 -9.99 -15.84 -28.60
N ASP A 650 -10.80 -15.15 -27.78
CA ASP A 650 -11.90 -14.32 -28.28
C ASP A 650 -11.37 -13.07 -28.98
N PRO A 651 -12.07 -12.55 -29.99
CA PRO A 651 -11.75 -11.25 -30.57
C PRO A 651 -12.03 -10.12 -29.58
N GLY A 652 -11.47 -8.97 -29.84
CA GLY A 652 -11.70 -7.77 -29.06
C GLY A 652 -10.75 -6.65 -29.41
N VAL A 653 -11.03 -5.47 -28.90
CA VAL A 653 -10.29 -4.26 -29.23
C VAL A 653 -10.00 -3.46 -27.99
N SER A 654 -8.86 -2.78 -27.96
CA SER A 654 -8.55 -1.78 -26.94
C SER A 654 -7.96 -0.52 -27.57
N ARG A 655 -8.33 0.65 -27.04
CA ARG A 655 -7.82 1.95 -27.46
C ARG A 655 -7.76 2.92 -26.31
N PHE A 656 -6.73 3.77 -26.29
CA PHE A 656 -6.61 4.83 -25.30
C PHE A 656 -6.83 6.22 -25.93
N PHE A 657 -7.55 7.06 -25.19
CA PHE A 657 -7.77 8.46 -25.49
C PHE A 657 -7.04 9.29 -24.44
N THR A 658 -6.15 10.15 -24.88
CA THR A 658 -5.23 10.91 -24.01
C THR A 658 -5.29 12.39 -24.30
N SER A 659 -4.91 13.24 -23.35
CA SER A 659 -4.78 14.68 -23.53
C SER A 659 -3.55 15.26 -22.86
N LEU A 660 -3.16 16.47 -23.26
CA LEU A 660 -2.07 17.22 -22.61
C LEU A 660 -2.44 17.67 -21.20
N GLU A 661 -3.72 17.75 -20.89
CA GLU A 661 -4.23 18.13 -19.57
C GLU A 661 -4.34 16.94 -18.61
N ASP A 662 -4.05 15.70 -19.05
CA ASP A 662 -4.05 14.52 -18.20
C ASP A 662 -3.04 14.68 -17.06
N GLU A 663 -3.41 14.22 -15.86
CA GLU A 663 -2.60 14.38 -14.65
C GLU A 663 -1.19 13.81 -14.82
N LEU A 664 -1.04 12.68 -15.50
CA LEU A 664 0.25 12.07 -15.81
C LEU A 664 1.17 13.04 -16.55
N VAL A 665 0.63 13.74 -17.56
CA VAL A 665 1.37 14.70 -18.37
C VAL A 665 1.70 15.94 -17.55
N ARG A 666 0.75 16.42 -16.76
CA ARG A 666 0.94 17.61 -15.92
C ARG A 666 1.99 17.39 -14.83
N LEU A 667 2.10 16.19 -14.25
CA LEU A 667 3.04 15.89 -13.16
C LEU A 667 4.45 15.51 -13.65
N TYR A 668 4.54 14.79 -14.77
CA TYR A 668 5.79 14.18 -15.25
C TYR A 668 6.20 14.62 -16.66
N GLY A 669 5.37 15.40 -17.31
CA GLY A 669 5.64 15.99 -18.62
C GLY A 669 6.47 17.29 -18.49
N GLY A 670 7.01 17.75 -19.62
CA GLY A 670 7.63 19.06 -19.78
C GLY A 670 6.81 19.91 -20.77
N GLU A 671 7.42 20.85 -21.47
CA GLU A 671 6.77 21.58 -22.56
C GLU A 671 6.65 20.68 -23.81
N ALA A 672 5.43 20.54 -24.35
CA ALA A 672 5.15 19.69 -25.51
C ALA A 672 5.26 20.45 -26.84
N GLY A 673 5.85 19.79 -27.86
CA GLY A 673 5.86 20.26 -29.25
C GLY A 673 4.66 19.77 -30.07
N ASP A 674 4.86 19.51 -31.38
CA ASP A 674 3.82 19.11 -32.34
C ASP A 674 3.18 17.75 -32.08
N GLU A 675 2.02 17.42 -32.71
CA GLU A 675 1.14 16.26 -32.39
C GLU A 675 1.84 14.88 -32.39
N GLU A 676 2.83 14.65 -33.24
CA GLU A 676 3.60 13.40 -33.27
C GLU A 676 4.56 13.26 -32.05
N GLU A 677 5.00 14.38 -31.49
CA GLU A 677 5.74 14.48 -30.26
C GLU A 677 4.89 14.21 -29.01
N ILE A 678 3.59 14.50 -29.04
CA ILE A 678 2.70 14.37 -27.88
C ILE A 678 2.58 12.92 -27.44
N SER A 679 2.38 11.96 -28.34
CA SER A 679 2.29 10.53 -27.98
C SER A 679 3.61 10.00 -27.40
N ARG A 680 4.76 10.41 -27.94
CA ARG A 680 6.09 10.07 -27.38
C ARG A 680 6.30 10.72 -26.01
N PHE A 681 5.80 11.93 -25.87
CA PHE A 681 5.88 12.70 -24.65
C PHE A 681 5.08 12.06 -23.50
N ILE A 682 3.86 11.58 -23.78
CA ILE A 682 3.04 10.85 -22.79
C ILE A 682 3.73 9.54 -22.34
N LEU A 683 4.32 8.80 -23.29
CA LEU A 683 5.08 7.59 -22.97
C LEU A 683 6.34 7.89 -22.15
N LYS A 684 6.98 9.04 -22.38
CA LYS A 684 8.13 9.49 -21.57
C LYS A 684 7.69 9.87 -20.16
N ALA A 685 6.57 10.59 -20.03
CA ALA A 685 5.98 10.92 -18.73
C ALA A 685 5.60 9.65 -17.94
N GLN A 686 5.06 8.63 -18.61
CA GLN A 686 4.75 7.35 -17.98
C GLN A 686 6.00 6.63 -17.46
N ARG A 687 7.10 6.61 -18.22
CA ARG A 687 8.37 6.04 -17.76
C ARG A 687 8.92 6.80 -16.55
N ALA A 688 8.90 8.14 -16.59
CA ALA A 688 9.33 8.95 -15.46
C ALA A 688 8.50 8.68 -14.19
N ALA A 689 7.19 8.49 -14.33
CA ALA A 689 6.30 8.10 -13.23
C ALA A 689 6.64 6.70 -12.67
N GLU A 690 6.90 5.72 -13.55
CA GLU A 690 7.32 4.37 -13.15
C GLU A 690 8.65 4.38 -12.37
N GLU A 691 9.64 5.14 -12.86
CA GLU A 691 10.95 5.29 -12.21
C GLU A 691 10.83 5.99 -10.84
N ALA A 692 10.03 7.06 -10.76
CA ALA A 692 9.75 7.74 -9.50
C ALA A 692 9.04 6.83 -8.49
N GLY A 693 8.04 6.07 -8.95
CA GLY A 693 7.33 5.09 -8.13
C GLY A 693 8.26 3.97 -7.62
N PHE A 694 9.15 3.46 -8.46
CA PHE A 694 10.14 2.46 -8.05
C PHE A 694 11.12 3.03 -7.01
N ALA A 695 11.62 4.25 -7.22
CA ALA A 695 12.50 4.90 -6.26
C ALA A 695 11.83 5.10 -4.90
N ALA A 696 10.56 5.54 -4.89
CA ALA A 696 9.79 5.72 -3.67
C ALA A 696 9.56 4.39 -2.91
N ARG A 697 9.16 3.31 -3.60
CA ARG A 697 9.01 1.97 -2.99
C ARG A 697 10.32 1.42 -2.45
N LYS A 698 11.42 1.64 -3.17
CA LYS A 698 12.76 1.25 -2.70
C LYS A 698 13.16 2.00 -1.43
N ALA A 699 12.86 3.30 -1.35
CA ALA A 699 13.10 4.11 -0.15
C ALA A 699 12.27 3.63 1.04
N GLU A 700 10.97 3.34 0.84
CA GLU A 700 10.08 2.81 1.88
C GLU A 700 10.55 1.44 2.38
N MET A 701 10.91 0.53 1.49
CA MET A 701 11.45 -0.78 1.89
C MET A 701 12.78 -0.68 2.64
N ARG A 702 13.62 0.29 2.29
CA ARG A 702 14.86 0.55 3.03
C ARG A 702 14.56 1.06 4.42
N TYR A 703 13.63 1.99 4.55
CA TYR A 703 13.17 2.51 5.84
C TYR A 703 12.57 1.40 6.72
N ASP A 704 11.65 0.60 6.17
CA ASP A 704 11.07 -0.54 6.89
C ASP A 704 12.15 -1.57 7.29
N GLY A 705 13.17 -1.77 6.45
CA GLY A 705 14.32 -2.64 6.76
C GLY A 705 15.13 -2.16 7.97
N VAL A 706 15.19 -0.86 8.22
CA VAL A 706 15.82 -0.29 9.43
C VAL A 706 14.96 -0.53 10.67
N ILE A 707 13.64 -0.48 10.54
CA ILE A 707 12.69 -0.64 11.67
C ILE A 707 12.41 -2.11 11.98
N ALA A 708 12.43 -3.00 10.98
CA ALA A 708 12.06 -4.40 11.13
C ALA A 708 12.76 -5.13 12.30
N PRO A 709 14.09 -4.99 12.55
CA PRO A 709 14.74 -5.64 13.68
C PRO A 709 14.19 -5.21 15.03
N PHE A 710 13.79 -3.95 15.17
CA PHE A 710 13.19 -3.41 16.41
C PHE A 710 11.77 -3.92 16.59
N ARG A 711 10.99 -4.00 15.51
CA ARG A 711 9.64 -4.60 15.50
C ARG A 711 9.69 -6.06 15.92
N GLU A 712 10.58 -6.85 15.34
CA GLU A 712 10.76 -8.26 15.69
C GLU A 712 11.19 -8.42 17.15
N ARG A 713 12.19 -7.64 17.60
CA ARG A 713 12.65 -7.65 18.98
C ARG A 713 11.52 -7.31 19.96
N PHE A 714 10.73 -6.29 19.65
CA PHE A 714 9.59 -5.88 20.45
C PHE A 714 8.52 -6.98 20.55
N TYR A 715 8.13 -7.56 19.40
CA TYR A 715 7.13 -8.62 19.37
C TYR A 715 7.62 -9.90 20.08
N LEU A 716 8.89 -10.24 19.98
CA LEU A 716 9.48 -11.35 20.74
C LEU A 716 9.48 -11.09 22.24
N MET A 717 9.81 -9.87 22.67
CA MET A 717 9.74 -9.48 24.09
C MET A 717 8.31 -9.59 24.60
N ARG A 718 7.35 -9.06 23.84
CA ARG A 718 5.94 -9.10 24.16
C ARG A 718 5.40 -10.54 24.25
N ARG A 719 5.77 -11.37 23.29
CA ARG A 719 5.38 -12.78 23.25
C ARG A 719 5.94 -13.55 24.46
N ARG A 720 7.17 -13.28 24.87
CA ARG A 720 7.76 -13.89 26.09
C ARG A 720 6.95 -13.52 27.34
N ILE A 721 6.55 -12.26 27.49
CA ILE A 721 5.73 -11.83 28.62
C ILE A 721 4.37 -12.52 28.58
N LEU A 722 3.78 -12.60 27.39
CA LEU A 722 2.45 -13.19 27.19
C LEU A 722 2.40 -14.69 27.48
N THR A 723 3.47 -15.44 27.14
CA THR A 723 3.54 -16.90 27.27
C THR A 723 4.21 -17.40 28.52
N THR A 724 4.87 -16.52 29.32
CA THR A 724 5.52 -16.97 30.55
C THR A 724 4.49 -17.40 31.60
N GLU A 725 4.69 -18.57 32.19
CA GLU A 725 3.86 -19.05 33.30
C GLU A 725 4.18 -18.30 34.60
N ASP A 726 5.46 -17.99 34.85
CA ASP A 726 5.94 -17.28 36.06
C ASP A 726 6.27 -15.81 35.74
N ILE A 727 5.22 -14.99 35.63
CA ILE A 727 5.36 -13.54 35.46
C ILE A 727 5.95 -12.88 36.71
N SER A 728 5.69 -13.46 37.88
CA SER A 728 6.18 -12.93 39.15
C SER A 728 7.71 -12.90 39.23
N SER A 729 8.40 -13.95 38.77
CA SER A 729 9.86 -13.95 38.64
C SER A 729 10.36 -12.89 37.66
N GLN A 730 9.65 -12.62 36.58
CA GLN A 730 10.03 -11.58 35.64
C GLN A 730 9.85 -10.18 36.25
N ILE A 731 8.76 -9.93 36.94
CA ILE A 731 8.51 -8.67 37.66
C ILE A 731 9.60 -8.44 38.71
N LYS A 732 9.98 -9.46 39.46
CA LYS A 732 11.08 -9.38 40.44
C LYS A 732 12.43 -9.00 39.82
N ARG A 733 12.75 -9.53 38.63
CA ARG A 733 13.95 -9.15 37.84
C ARG A 733 13.88 -7.68 37.40
N ILE A 734 12.73 -7.21 36.96
CA ILE A 734 12.53 -5.81 36.60
C ILE A 734 12.72 -4.91 37.83
N ILE A 735 12.15 -5.26 38.98
CA ILE A 735 12.35 -4.53 40.23
C ILE A 735 13.83 -4.47 40.58
N GLU A 736 14.56 -5.58 40.48
CA GLU A 736 15.98 -5.65 40.81
C GLU A 736 16.85 -4.80 39.85
N LYS A 737 16.52 -4.81 38.54
CA LYS A 737 17.21 -4.01 37.54
C LYS A 737 16.96 -2.52 37.77
N CYS A 738 15.67 -2.15 37.91
CA CYS A 738 15.27 -0.75 37.99
C CYS A 738 15.60 -0.12 39.35
N SER A 739 15.60 -0.87 40.45
CA SER A 739 15.99 -0.33 41.76
C SER A 739 17.45 0.18 41.78
N LYS A 740 18.35 -0.49 41.05
CA LYS A 740 19.75 -0.01 40.89
C LYS A 740 19.80 1.32 40.13
N LEU A 741 19.01 1.48 39.06
CA LEU A 741 18.97 2.71 38.28
C LEU A 741 18.33 3.86 39.06
N LEU A 742 17.29 3.57 39.86
CA LEU A 742 16.59 4.56 40.67
C LEU A 742 17.42 5.08 41.85
N THR A 743 18.43 4.32 42.29
CA THR A 743 19.33 4.74 43.37
C THR A 743 20.26 5.89 42.96
N ASP A 744 20.53 6.00 41.65
CA ASP A 744 21.37 7.06 41.08
C ASP A 744 20.59 8.38 40.82
N GLU A 745 19.26 8.37 41.00
CA GLU A 745 18.40 9.52 40.77
C GLU A 745 18.16 10.35 42.06
N PRO A 746 17.79 11.65 41.91
CA PRO A 746 17.47 12.48 43.07
C PRO A 746 16.37 11.86 43.93
N HIS A 747 16.64 11.57 45.19
CA HIS A 747 15.71 10.90 46.11
C HIS A 747 14.33 11.58 46.18
N GLU A 748 14.28 12.91 46.23
CA GLU A 748 13.04 13.68 46.29
C GLU A 748 12.10 13.42 45.10
N ARG A 749 12.73 13.23 43.92
CA ARG A 749 11.99 12.92 42.68
C ARG A 749 11.41 11.52 42.74
N VAL A 750 12.21 10.51 43.04
CA VAL A 750 11.77 9.12 43.14
C VAL A 750 10.69 8.98 44.21
N MET A 751 10.86 9.61 45.38
CA MET A 751 9.89 9.62 46.46
C MET A 751 8.52 10.19 45.98
N ARG A 752 8.55 11.31 45.28
CA ARG A 752 7.35 11.95 44.77
C ARG A 752 6.66 11.07 43.68
N GLU A 753 7.44 10.54 42.75
CA GLU A 753 6.88 9.77 41.61
C GLU A 753 6.31 8.42 42.05
N PHE A 754 6.96 7.77 42.98
CA PHE A 754 6.54 6.45 43.50
C PHE A 754 5.72 6.54 44.78
N LEU A 755 5.41 7.72 45.27
CA LEU A 755 4.71 8.00 46.53
C LEU A 755 5.36 7.22 47.72
N MET A 756 6.64 7.46 47.90
CA MET A 756 7.44 6.79 48.94
C MET A 756 7.87 7.77 50.05
N THR A 757 8.03 7.25 51.27
CA THR A 757 8.67 7.98 52.34
C THR A 757 10.20 7.86 52.24
N MET A 758 10.95 8.68 53.00
CA MET A 758 12.42 8.64 53.03
C MET A 758 12.93 7.26 53.52
N ASP A 759 12.22 6.64 54.45
CA ASP A 759 12.61 5.32 54.95
C ASP A 759 12.32 4.22 53.91
N GLU A 760 11.26 4.34 53.16
CA GLU A 760 10.95 3.44 52.02
C GLU A 760 12.00 3.60 50.90
N MET A 761 12.53 4.80 50.71
CA MET A 761 13.57 5.08 49.70
C MET A 761 14.90 4.45 50.08
N LYS A 762 15.28 4.45 51.39
CA LYS A 762 16.52 3.79 51.88
C LYS A 762 16.54 2.28 51.61
N GLY A 763 15.35 1.65 51.56
CA GLY A 763 15.15 0.24 51.22
C GLY A 763 14.38 0.03 49.91
N LEU A 764 14.65 0.80 48.87
CA LEU A 764 13.89 0.88 47.64
C LEU A 764 13.53 -0.48 47.03
N LYS A 765 14.53 -1.36 46.82
CA LYS A 765 14.31 -2.73 46.28
C LYS A 765 13.33 -3.51 47.17
N THR A 766 13.54 -3.48 48.49
CA THR A 766 12.70 -4.20 49.46
C THR A 766 11.28 -3.64 49.48
N THR A 767 11.14 -2.32 49.38
CA THR A 767 9.85 -1.63 49.33
C THR A 767 9.06 -2.02 48.06
N LEU A 768 9.70 -2.03 46.89
CA LEU A 768 9.06 -2.43 45.61
C LEU A 768 8.67 -3.92 45.63
N MET A 769 9.53 -4.78 46.17
CA MET A 769 9.20 -6.21 46.34
C MET A 769 8.00 -6.40 47.27
N ARG A 770 7.98 -5.68 48.43
CA ARG A 770 6.83 -5.72 49.33
C ARG A 770 5.54 -5.24 48.67
N ARG A 771 5.59 -4.16 47.91
CA ARG A 771 4.42 -3.66 47.14
C ARG A 771 3.89 -4.67 46.12
N TRP A 772 4.78 -5.40 45.44
CA TRP A 772 4.38 -6.49 44.58
C TRP A 772 3.68 -7.62 45.33
N GLU A 773 4.21 -7.98 46.51
CA GLU A 773 3.60 -9.00 47.38
C GLU A 773 2.23 -8.52 47.92
N GLU A 774 2.08 -7.23 48.21
CA GLU A 774 0.78 -6.64 48.60
C GLU A 774 -0.26 -6.71 47.48
N VAL A 775 0.14 -6.47 46.20
CA VAL A 775 -0.71 -6.66 45.04
C VAL A 775 -1.14 -8.13 44.95
N ARG A 776 -0.20 -9.07 45.08
CA ARG A 776 -0.49 -10.51 45.06
C ARG A 776 -1.46 -10.95 46.16
N ARG A 777 -1.32 -10.42 47.36
CA ARG A 777 -2.25 -10.70 48.48
C ARG A 777 -3.64 -10.11 48.28
N ARG A 778 -3.75 -8.98 47.55
CA ARG A 778 -5.01 -8.28 47.30
C ARG A 778 -5.82 -8.90 46.18
N TYR A 779 -5.14 -9.32 45.12
CA TYR A 779 -5.78 -9.77 43.88
C TYR A 779 -5.65 -11.27 43.63
N ASP A 780 -4.95 -11.98 44.50
CA ASP A 780 -4.74 -13.44 44.52
C ASP A 780 -4.39 -13.99 43.09
N GLU A 781 -5.21 -14.88 42.55
CA GLU A 781 -4.99 -15.50 41.23
C GLU A 781 -5.00 -14.46 40.08
N GLU A 782 -5.67 -13.34 40.21
CA GLU A 782 -5.73 -12.26 39.20
C GLU A 782 -4.50 -11.35 39.23
N ALA A 783 -3.67 -11.41 40.28
CA ALA A 783 -2.50 -10.53 40.41
C ALA A 783 -1.46 -10.71 39.27
N ASP A 784 -1.21 -11.95 38.88
CA ASP A 784 -0.26 -12.28 37.84
C ASP A 784 -0.78 -11.82 36.46
N GLU A 785 -2.07 -11.94 36.20
CA GLU A 785 -2.71 -11.43 34.97
C GLU A 785 -2.70 -9.89 34.94
N MET A 786 -2.98 -9.24 36.06
CA MET A 786 -2.90 -7.80 36.20
C MET A 786 -1.46 -7.29 35.99
N GLY A 787 -0.47 -7.93 36.60
CA GLY A 787 0.94 -7.59 36.43
C GLY A 787 1.39 -7.75 34.97
N ARG A 788 0.97 -8.83 34.32
CA ARG A 788 1.20 -9.08 32.88
C ARG A 788 0.61 -7.98 32.01
N ARG A 789 -0.66 -7.64 32.25
CA ARG A 789 -1.37 -6.61 31.49
C ARG A 789 -0.70 -5.23 31.64
N LEU A 790 -0.41 -4.80 32.87
CA LEU A 790 0.27 -3.52 33.12
C LEU A 790 1.64 -3.45 32.41
N LEU A 791 2.40 -4.55 32.46
CA LEU A 791 3.71 -4.60 31.80
C LEU A 791 3.59 -4.53 30.28
N LEU A 792 2.64 -5.26 29.67
CA LEU A 792 2.37 -5.21 28.25
C LEU A 792 1.91 -3.80 27.79
N GLU A 793 0.99 -3.18 28.54
CA GLU A 793 0.49 -1.83 28.24
C GLU A 793 1.62 -0.77 28.31
N SER A 794 2.55 -0.91 29.28
CA SER A 794 3.70 0.00 29.39
C SER A 794 4.66 -0.18 28.21
N TYR A 795 4.91 -1.42 27.79
CA TYR A 795 5.73 -1.71 26.59
C TYR A 795 5.07 -1.23 25.30
N ASP A 796 3.75 -1.40 25.16
CA ASP A 796 2.99 -0.92 23.99
C ASP A 796 3.06 0.61 23.86
N ARG A 797 3.01 1.32 24.99
CA ARG A 797 3.21 2.78 25.02
C ARG A 797 4.62 3.16 24.54
N ALA A 798 5.65 2.53 25.05
CA ALA A 798 7.04 2.80 24.66
C ALA A 798 7.30 2.50 23.18
N TYR A 799 6.74 1.42 22.66
CA TYR A 799 6.88 1.07 21.24
C TYR A 799 6.17 2.06 20.32
N SER A 800 4.98 2.51 20.68
CA SER A 800 4.32 3.58 19.95
C SER A 800 5.13 4.86 19.88
N GLU A 801 5.80 5.19 21.00
CA GLU A 801 6.68 6.33 21.09
C GLU A 801 7.90 6.16 20.19
N PHE A 802 8.46 4.96 20.19
CA PHE A 802 9.55 4.60 19.27
C PHE A 802 9.14 4.80 17.81
N LEU A 803 7.96 4.31 17.40
CA LEU A 803 7.45 4.49 16.03
C LEU A 803 7.31 5.97 15.65
N ALA A 804 6.75 6.79 16.54
CA ALA A 804 6.59 8.22 16.30
C ALA A 804 7.95 8.93 16.12
N LEU A 805 8.95 8.61 16.94
CA LEU A 805 10.30 9.17 16.82
C LEU A 805 10.99 8.71 15.53
N THR A 806 10.82 7.45 15.14
CA THR A 806 11.40 6.95 13.89
C THR A 806 10.83 7.65 12.66
N ASP A 807 9.54 7.95 12.64
CA ASP A 807 8.90 8.70 11.56
C ASP A 807 9.44 10.14 11.46
N GLU A 808 9.61 10.82 12.59
CA GLU A 808 10.22 12.16 12.61
C GLU A 808 11.67 12.16 12.13
N MET A 809 12.46 11.16 12.57
CA MET A 809 13.85 11.02 12.12
C MET A 809 13.93 10.68 10.62
N ALA A 810 13.01 9.89 10.08
CA ALA A 810 12.95 9.59 8.66
C ALA A 810 12.63 10.83 7.83
N MET A 811 11.68 11.64 8.25
CA MET A 811 11.35 12.90 7.60
C MET A 811 12.53 13.88 7.61
N SER A 812 13.27 13.99 8.72
CA SER A 812 14.45 14.85 8.80
C SER A 812 15.62 14.38 7.95
N LYS A 813 15.78 13.04 7.75
CA LYS A 813 16.86 12.44 6.94
C LYS A 813 16.53 12.32 5.45
N ALA A 814 15.27 12.34 5.05
CA ALA A 814 14.90 12.41 3.62
C ALA A 814 15.49 13.64 2.92
N ILE A 815 15.96 14.61 3.71
CA ILE A 815 16.61 15.85 3.27
C ILE A 815 18.13 15.68 3.06
N GLN A 816 18.75 14.65 3.65
CA GLN A 816 20.20 14.43 3.49
C GLN A 816 20.47 13.47 2.31
N PRO A 817 21.45 13.78 1.43
CA PRO A 817 21.81 12.85 0.37
C PRO A 817 22.29 11.52 0.97
N PRO A 818 22.01 10.38 0.32
CA PRO A 818 22.42 9.08 0.83
C PRO A 818 23.95 9.04 0.95
N ASP A 819 24.45 8.77 2.13
CA ASP A 819 25.87 8.55 2.37
C ASP A 819 26.35 7.31 1.60
N ILE A 820 27.44 7.47 0.88
CA ILE A 820 28.04 6.43 0.04
C ILE A 820 28.60 5.24 0.87
N PHE A 821 28.78 5.41 2.19
CA PHE A 821 29.40 4.40 3.09
C PHE A 821 28.59 4.10 4.35
N HIS A 822 27.43 3.45 4.29
CA HIS A 822 26.63 2.94 5.42
C HIS A 822 25.84 3.97 6.26
N PRO A 823 24.91 4.74 5.67
CA PRO A 823 24.05 5.66 6.44
C PRO A 823 23.09 4.92 7.39
N ASP A 824 22.81 3.65 7.11
CA ASP A 824 21.86 2.85 7.91
C ASP A 824 22.49 2.39 9.24
N ALA A 825 23.82 2.19 9.30
CA ALA A 825 24.48 1.72 10.50
C ALA A 825 24.44 2.76 11.64
N ASP A 826 24.71 4.03 11.36
CA ASP A 826 24.63 5.10 12.37
C ASP A 826 23.18 5.32 12.82
N LEU A 827 22.24 5.27 11.90
CA LEU A 827 20.81 5.35 12.23
C LEU A 827 20.37 4.18 13.10
N ILE A 828 20.75 2.95 12.76
CA ILE A 828 20.42 1.76 13.55
C ILE A 828 21.02 1.87 14.96
N LEU A 829 22.26 2.36 15.10
CA LEU A 829 22.89 2.57 16.42
C LEU A 829 22.14 3.61 17.26
N ARG A 830 21.73 4.72 16.66
CA ARG A 830 20.92 5.74 17.35
C ARG A 830 19.56 5.20 17.76
N LEU A 831 18.87 4.55 16.83
CA LEU A 831 17.56 3.92 17.09
C LEU A 831 17.66 2.82 18.15
N SER A 832 18.78 2.05 18.18
CA SER A 832 18.99 1.04 19.20
C SER A 832 19.07 1.67 20.60
N ARG A 833 19.80 2.78 20.75
CA ARG A 833 19.88 3.51 22.02
C ARG A 833 18.51 4.04 22.45
N ILE A 834 17.80 4.68 21.52
CA ILE A 834 16.45 5.21 21.77
C ILE A 834 15.49 4.08 22.18
N PHE A 835 15.53 2.96 21.46
CA PHE A 835 14.68 1.80 21.76
C PHE A 835 14.99 1.24 23.17
N ASP A 836 16.26 1.03 23.49
CA ASP A 836 16.66 0.52 24.81
C ASP A 836 16.33 1.50 25.95
N ASP A 837 16.40 2.81 25.72
CA ASP A 837 16.00 3.82 26.68
C ASP A 837 14.49 3.84 26.89
N LEU A 838 13.69 3.76 25.80
CA LEU A 838 12.23 3.70 25.91
C LEU A 838 11.74 2.42 26.61
N ILE A 839 12.38 1.28 26.38
CA ILE A 839 12.06 0.04 27.12
C ILE A 839 12.38 0.20 28.61
N ARG A 840 13.49 0.86 28.95
CA ARG A 840 13.81 1.19 30.36
C ARG A 840 12.77 2.11 30.99
N CYS A 841 12.32 3.13 30.24
CA CYS A 841 11.24 4.01 30.70
C CYS A 841 9.94 3.24 30.92
N ALA A 842 9.59 2.31 30.04
CA ALA A 842 8.42 1.45 30.20
C ALA A 842 8.48 0.59 31.46
N GLU A 843 9.62 -0.02 31.74
CA GLU A 843 9.85 -0.79 32.98
C GLU A 843 9.66 0.08 34.25
N MET A 844 10.11 1.32 34.20
CA MET A 844 9.94 2.28 35.32
C MET A 844 8.46 2.71 35.45
N GLU A 845 7.80 3.03 34.36
CA GLU A 845 6.37 3.40 34.39
C GLU A 845 5.50 2.23 34.90
N PHE A 846 5.81 1.04 34.46
CA PHE A 846 5.21 -0.20 34.99
C PHE A 846 5.36 -0.29 36.51
N LEU A 847 6.58 -0.09 37.06
CA LEU A 847 6.82 -0.16 38.52
C LEU A 847 6.07 0.94 39.28
N LYS A 848 5.93 2.11 38.69
CA LYS A 848 5.13 3.21 39.24
C LYS A 848 3.66 2.84 39.33
N GLU A 849 3.07 2.34 38.23
CA GLU A 849 1.69 1.90 38.20
C GLU A 849 1.43 0.72 39.14
N LEU A 850 2.38 -0.22 39.21
CA LEU A 850 2.35 -1.34 40.16
C LEU A 850 2.37 -0.83 41.62
N SER A 851 3.21 0.14 41.94
CA SER A 851 3.29 0.77 43.23
C SER A 851 2.00 1.46 43.64
N LEU A 852 1.37 2.17 42.69
CA LEU A 852 0.07 2.81 42.90
C LEU A 852 -1.05 1.78 43.13
N SER A 853 -0.97 0.63 42.46
CA SER A 853 -1.95 -0.46 42.58
C SER A 853 -1.88 -1.17 43.94
N ALA A 854 -0.72 -1.18 44.57
CA ALA A 854 -0.52 -1.69 45.92
C ALA A 854 -1.19 -0.81 47.02
N MET A 855 -1.43 0.48 46.69
CA MET A 855 -1.99 1.42 47.68
C MET A 855 -3.49 1.30 47.87
N PRO A 856 -4.02 1.52 49.08
CA PRO A 856 -5.43 1.57 49.33
C PRO A 856 -6.13 2.73 48.60
N PRO A 857 -7.40 2.59 48.16
CA PRO A 857 -8.08 3.61 47.33
C PRO A 857 -8.13 5.01 47.95
N HIS A 858 -8.25 5.11 49.26
CA HIS A 858 -8.29 6.40 49.96
C HIS A 858 -6.96 7.19 49.95
N ARG A 859 -5.80 6.54 49.70
CA ARG A 859 -4.52 7.22 49.52
C ARG A 859 -4.29 7.70 48.08
N ARG A 860 -5.06 7.16 47.10
CA ARG A 860 -4.96 7.57 45.68
C ARG A 860 -5.62 8.93 45.42
N VAL A 861 -6.64 9.31 46.24
CA VAL A 861 -7.46 10.51 46.03
C VAL A 861 -6.78 11.80 46.55
N ILE A 862 -5.73 11.70 47.37
CA ILE A 862 -5.09 12.89 48.01
C ILE A 862 -4.08 13.58 47.06
N ILE A 863 -3.75 13.00 45.90
CA ILE A 863 -2.60 13.42 45.07
C ILE A 863 -2.99 13.53 43.58
N GLY A 864 -4.26 13.47 43.20
CA GLY A 864 -4.78 13.69 41.84
C GLY A 864 -4.99 15.19 41.52
#